data_5dca96f55bbcff4c0545d7048b3a5180
#
_entry.id   5dca96f55bbcff4c0545d7048b3a5180
#
_cell.length_a   1.000
_cell.length_b   1.000
_cell.length_c   1.000
_cell.angle_alpha   90.00
_cell.angle_beta   90.00
_cell.angle_gamma   90.00
#
_symmetry.space_group_name_H-M   'P 1'
#
loop_
_entity.id
_entity.type
_entity.pdbx_description
1 polymer ?
#
loop_
_entity_poly.entity_id
_entity_poly.type
_entity_poly.pdbx_seq_one_letter_code
_entity_poly.pdbx_strand_id
1 'polypeptide(L)'
;MLGVGGGSASAQWQRISSLPCALAYGASVTTPEGIVCLGGTSNGQKSEDFAVLLSTDKNGQLQSQNLPVLPVSLDNFAAAYGDGYIYAAGGLHNGIPNRRAFRLHWPLPTAWFETQTGAAWEELPQLPGPARVQPVAVVQKGAIGSNFYLLGGYDPRYRKAVANGAFYDPRKNNWYATSLITTKILSSKESSSQQAPSPIVSPDEEGEREICLVGASAIPSGAAHILCFGGVDKRIFEQALDRNYQLSDTTIQTAVRLAQLREEMYYYMTQVPSWYRFRRSLLVYHTITDSWAEVFDSPLIARAGAAVVPVTSAAGSASLSALVIGGEEKPGVRSSDVTRVDIAYTAHFGWLNWTVLILYLLGMVYLGYYFMKRASNSSEDFFKGGGRIPWWAAGISIFATMLSAITYMSIPAKAYATDWTYYPMQICILLVSFPVIKYYLPFFRRLNVTTAYEYLERRFNSATRLMASVLFIVFMIARTALVLFLPSLAMTAVTGINIYICIALMALITILYCTMGGVEAVVWGDVIQGIILVGGAILAAVYLIVNTGEHGASDFWQIATDHDKFRLFLFDPEHPFDFVNATWWVVILGGLANNLISYTSDQTVIQRYLTTSDEKSAARGILTNGLMSVVVTIAFFTIGTGLYTFFQTHPAELDITMAKSDAIFPFFMMSQLPAGLAGLLIAAVFAATMSTIASNINSISTAFTVDLWGKVHSRTLPKGGASDSQTTSGNESPSLGEAIGVGQASTVKVARIAGICAGLLGMAIACLMATVDIQSLLDYFNTILGLLSGAIGGLFLMGIFFPRIGSRAALVGFFCGTASVFYLNFCTQANFLLFGFVSIVVSVLVALVLSIFWPQKDEQPGLTWQTLESPLPTSPKGEE
;
A
#
# COMPACT_ATOMS: atom_id res chain seq x y z
N MET A 1 -33.10 -33.24 -30.75
CA MET A 1 -32.97 -32.34 -31.89
C MET A 1 -33.45 -30.97 -31.49
N LEU A 2 -32.51 -30.12 -31.06
CA LEU A 2 -32.71 -28.67 -30.91
C LEU A 2 -31.56 -28.02 -31.69
N GLY A 3 -31.92 -27.33 -32.76
CA GLY A 3 -30.99 -26.73 -33.68
C GLY A 3 -30.19 -25.59 -33.01
N VAL A 4 -28.90 -25.74 -33.04
CA VAL A 4 -27.98 -24.66 -32.78
C VAL A 4 -27.91 -23.83 -34.05
N GLY A 5 -28.55 -22.66 -34.02
CA GLY A 5 -28.40 -21.67 -35.11
C GLY A 5 -26.97 -21.19 -35.14
N GLY A 6 -26.24 -21.63 -36.21
CA GLY A 6 -24.94 -21.08 -36.52
C GLY A 6 -25.04 -19.62 -36.96
N GLY A 7 -24.82 -18.71 -36.06
CA GLY A 7 -24.53 -17.32 -36.40
C GLY A 7 -23.14 -17.23 -36.99
N SER A 8 -23.01 -17.05 -38.31
CA SER A 8 -21.76 -16.67 -38.91
C SER A 8 -21.43 -15.24 -38.47
N ALA A 9 -20.39 -15.09 -37.68
CA ALA A 9 -19.84 -13.78 -37.38
C ALA A 9 -19.22 -13.22 -38.66
N SER A 10 -19.94 -12.32 -39.35
CA SER A 10 -19.38 -11.54 -40.48
C SER A 10 -18.61 -10.37 -39.87
N ALA A 11 -17.28 -10.38 -39.96
CA ALA A 11 -16.47 -9.21 -39.67
C ALA A 11 -16.78 -8.12 -40.74
N GLN A 12 -17.41 -7.05 -40.33
CA GLN A 12 -17.54 -5.85 -41.17
C GLN A 12 -16.29 -5.00 -41.00
N TRP A 13 -15.53 -4.85 -42.08
CA TRP A 13 -14.40 -3.93 -42.15
C TRP A 13 -14.87 -2.61 -42.73
N GLN A 14 -14.69 -1.53 -41.95
CA GLN A 14 -15.00 -0.19 -42.42
C GLN A 14 -13.74 0.68 -42.29
N ARG A 15 -13.40 1.37 -43.36
CA ARG A 15 -12.40 2.43 -43.32
C ARG A 15 -13.01 3.62 -42.59
N ILE A 16 -12.53 3.91 -41.36
CA ILE A 16 -13.08 4.96 -40.52
C ILE A 16 -12.42 6.31 -40.85
N SER A 17 -11.09 6.32 -41.09
CA SER A 17 -10.31 7.52 -41.36
C SER A 17 -8.98 7.18 -42.06
N SER A 18 -8.19 8.22 -42.35
CA SER A 18 -6.81 8.08 -42.86
C SER A 18 -5.89 8.95 -42.02
N LEU A 19 -4.67 8.49 -41.76
CA LEU A 19 -3.62 9.34 -41.24
C LEU A 19 -3.27 10.42 -42.29
N PRO A 20 -2.77 11.59 -41.87
CA PRO A 20 -2.33 12.67 -42.76
C PRO A 20 -1.25 12.24 -43.74
N CYS A 21 -0.42 11.25 -43.41
CA CYS A 21 0.59 10.67 -44.26
C CYS A 21 0.67 9.14 -44.10
N ALA A 22 1.19 8.45 -45.13
CA ALA A 22 1.42 7.02 -45.10
C ALA A 22 2.68 6.73 -44.27
N LEU A 23 2.55 6.01 -43.17
CA LEU A 23 3.60 5.72 -42.20
C LEU A 23 3.72 4.22 -41.92
N ALA A 24 4.94 3.77 -41.68
CA ALA A 24 5.26 2.45 -41.15
C ALA A 24 6.30 2.59 -40.02
N TYR A 25 6.40 1.60 -39.13
CA TYR A 25 7.40 1.54 -38.05
C TYR A 25 7.36 2.72 -37.06
N GLY A 26 6.22 3.38 -36.94
CA GLY A 26 5.93 4.33 -35.87
C GLY A 26 5.51 3.63 -34.60
N ALA A 27 5.35 4.40 -33.52
CA ALA A 27 4.78 3.93 -32.28
C ALA A 27 3.35 4.46 -32.09
N SER A 28 2.50 3.67 -31.47
CA SER A 28 1.16 4.12 -31.06
C SER A 28 0.95 3.83 -29.57
N VAL A 29 0.26 4.77 -28.90
CA VAL A 29 0.03 4.73 -27.45
C VAL A 29 -1.42 5.06 -27.16
N THR A 30 -2.09 4.24 -26.37
CA THR A 30 -3.45 4.52 -25.91
C THR A 30 -3.41 5.43 -24.70
N THR A 31 -4.16 6.53 -24.74
CA THR A 31 -4.36 7.47 -23.63
C THR A 31 -5.85 7.57 -23.28
N PRO A 32 -6.25 8.18 -22.16
CA PRO A 32 -7.67 8.40 -21.85
C PRO A 32 -8.42 9.23 -22.91
N GLU A 33 -7.73 10.12 -23.62
CA GLU A 33 -8.29 11.02 -24.61
C GLU A 33 -8.35 10.40 -26.02
N GLY A 34 -7.59 9.33 -26.25
CA GLY A 34 -7.55 8.66 -27.56
C GLY A 34 -6.23 7.94 -27.83
N ILE A 35 -5.95 7.68 -29.10
CA ILE A 35 -4.73 7.01 -29.53
C ILE A 35 -3.74 8.03 -30.09
N VAL A 36 -2.55 8.09 -29.52
CA VAL A 36 -1.46 8.93 -30.01
C VAL A 36 -0.57 8.12 -30.92
N CYS A 37 -0.40 8.58 -32.17
CA CYS A 37 0.50 7.99 -33.15
C CYS A 37 1.72 8.88 -33.32
N LEU A 38 2.92 8.28 -33.26
CA LEU A 38 4.20 8.97 -33.21
C LEU A 38 5.18 8.40 -34.24
N GLY A 39 5.95 9.28 -34.91
CA GLY A 39 7.08 8.94 -35.75
C GLY A 39 6.79 7.93 -36.85
N GLY A 40 7.78 7.17 -37.26
CA GLY A 40 7.72 6.18 -38.31
C GLY A 40 8.50 6.57 -39.57
N THR A 41 8.37 5.78 -40.66
CA THR A 41 8.97 6.07 -41.94
C THR A 41 7.88 6.33 -42.99
N SER A 42 8.10 7.33 -43.83
CA SER A 42 7.30 7.61 -44.99
C SER A 42 7.84 6.89 -46.29
N ASN A 43 7.17 7.10 -47.41
CA ASN A 43 7.60 6.61 -48.71
C ASN A 43 8.98 7.17 -49.06
N GLY A 44 10.03 6.41 -48.87
CA GLY A 44 11.43 6.83 -49.07
C GLY A 44 12.38 6.44 -47.96
N GLN A 45 11.91 5.72 -46.98
CA GLN A 45 12.70 5.20 -45.83
C GLN A 45 13.32 6.32 -44.95
N LYS A 46 12.76 7.52 -44.96
CA LYS A 46 13.18 8.60 -44.11
C LYS A 46 12.35 8.58 -42.82
N SER A 47 13.01 8.72 -41.67
CA SER A 47 12.32 8.85 -40.40
C SER A 47 11.53 10.17 -40.32
N GLU A 48 10.32 10.12 -39.75
CA GLU A 48 9.43 11.27 -39.58
C GLU A 48 9.34 11.70 -38.13
N ASP A 49 9.04 12.98 -37.91
CA ASP A 49 8.78 13.58 -36.59
C ASP A 49 7.29 13.66 -36.24
N PHE A 50 6.47 12.94 -36.99
CA PHE A 50 5.02 12.92 -36.93
C PHE A 50 4.46 12.67 -35.52
N ALA A 51 3.43 13.44 -35.14
CA ALA A 51 2.71 13.23 -33.89
C ALA A 51 1.24 13.65 -34.03
N VAL A 52 0.31 12.74 -33.83
CA VAL A 52 -1.14 12.94 -34.00
C VAL A 52 -1.93 12.21 -32.91
N LEU A 53 -2.95 12.89 -32.38
CA LEU A 53 -3.99 12.26 -31.56
C LEU A 53 -5.17 11.86 -32.45
N LEU A 54 -5.58 10.60 -32.35
CA LEU A 54 -6.82 10.07 -32.91
C LEU A 54 -7.84 9.93 -31.77
N SER A 55 -8.90 10.69 -31.82
CA SER A 55 -9.98 10.67 -30.82
C SER A 55 -11.35 10.58 -31.50
N THR A 56 -12.36 10.14 -30.78
CA THR A 56 -13.74 10.08 -31.28
C THR A 56 -14.51 11.32 -30.82
N ASP A 57 -15.23 11.94 -31.75
CA ASP A 57 -16.14 13.03 -31.42
C ASP A 57 -17.42 12.54 -30.70
N LYS A 58 -18.30 13.47 -30.31
CA LYS A 58 -19.57 13.14 -29.64
C LYS A 58 -20.51 12.28 -30.48
N ASN A 59 -20.29 12.21 -31.79
CA ASN A 59 -21.07 11.42 -32.76
C ASN A 59 -20.41 10.08 -33.07
N GLY A 60 -19.26 9.76 -32.41
CA GLY A 60 -18.51 8.52 -32.63
C GLY A 60 -17.64 8.55 -33.89
N GLN A 61 -17.44 9.72 -34.55
CA GLN A 61 -16.55 9.84 -35.69
C GLN A 61 -15.12 10.08 -35.26
N LEU A 62 -14.17 9.38 -35.90
CA LEU A 62 -12.75 9.52 -35.62
C LEU A 62 -12.22 10.85 -36.18
N GLN A 63 -11.63 11.65 -35.31
CA GLN A 63 -10.95 12.90 -35.64
C GLN A 63 -9.47 12.78 -35.40
N SER A 64 -8.64 13.45 -36.19
CA SER A 64 -7.20 13.56 -36.02
C SER A 64 -6.83 14.99 -35.63
N GLN A 65 -6.03 15.12 -34.58
CA GLN A 65 -5.51 16.40 -34.09
C GLN A 65 -3.98 16.34 -34.06
N ASN A 66 -3.33 17.36 -34.60
CA ASN A 66 -1.87 17.47 -34.56
C ASN A 66 -1.41 17.72 -33.11
N LEU A 67 -0.31 17.05 -32.75
CA LEU A 67 0.38 17.20 -31.45
C LEU A 67 1.74 17.88 -31.66
N PRO A 68 2.44 18.29 -30.56
CA PRO A 68 3.83 18.71 -30.65
C PRO A 68 4.65 17.62 -31.35
N VAL A 69 5.34 17.98 -32.43
CA VAL A 69 6.18 17.06 -33.17
C VAL A 69 7.35 16.56 -32.31
N LEU A 70 7.82 15.34 -32.59
CA LEU A 70 9.01 14.82 -31.92
C LEU A 70 10.23 15.74 -32.18
N PRO A 71 11.06 16.01 -31.16
CA PRO A 71 12.26 16.84 -31.32
C PRO A 71 13.27 16.28 -32.35
N VAL A 72 13.16 14.99 -32.62
CA VAL A 72 13.96 14.26 -33.59
C VAL A 72 13.06 13.27 -34.31
N SER A 73 13.19 13.18 -35.66
CA SER A 73 12.49 12.16 -36.41
C SER A 73 12.95 10.76 -36.01
N LEU A 74 12.01 9.88 -35.67
CA LEU A 74 12.26 8.52 -35.16
C LEU A 74 11.46 7.47 -35.89
N ASP A 75 12.09 6.32 -36.11
CA ASP A 75 11.42 5.09 -36.51
C ASP A 75 11.94 3.88 -35.73
N ASN A 76 11.20 2.77 -35.71
CA ASN A 76 11.56 1.57 -34.96
C ASN A 76 11.90 1.82 -33.47
N PHE A 77 11.33 2.88 -32.92
CA PHE A 77 11.42 3.21 -31.49
C PHE A 77 10.21 2.66 -30.73
N ALA A 78 10.20 2.81 -29.42
CA ALA A 78 9.05 2.45 -28.62
C ALA A 78 8.53 3.65 -27.81
N ALA A 79 7.21 3.64 -27.56
CA ALA A 79 6.54 4.64 -26.75
C ALA A 79 5.58 3.99 -25.76
N ALA A 80 5.33 4.68 -24.62
CA ALA A 80 4.37 4.25 -23.62
C ALA A 80 3.74 5.46 -22.91
N TYR A 81 2.50 5.28 -22.45
CA TYR A 81 1.79 6.26 -21.63
C TYR A 81 1.68 5.79 -20.19
N GLY A 82 1.84 6.68 -19.26
CA GLY A 82 1.56 6.46 -17.86
C GLY A 82 1.97 7.62 -16.99
N ASP A 83 1.33 7.73 -15.85
CA ASP A 83 1.62 8.73 -14.81
C ASP A 83 1.60 10.19 -15.32
N GLY A 84 0.68 10.48 -16.26
CA GLY A 84 0.52 11.82 -16.82
C GLY A 84 1.57 12.21 -17.88
N TYR A 85 2.30 11.24 -18.46
CA TYR A 85 3.29 11.48 -19.51
C TYR A 85 3.21 10.44 -20.63
N ILE A 86 3.52 10.89 -21.84
CA ILE A 86 3.85 10.04 -22.99
C ILE A 86 5.37 10.03 -23.09
N TYR A 87 5.96 8.84 -23.14
CA TYR A 87 7.39 8.60 -23.28
C TYR A 87 7.69 8.03 -24.67
N ALA A 88 8.82 8.43 -25.25
CA ALA A 88 9.34 7.89 -26.53
C ALA A 88 10.85 7.71 -26.42
N ALA A 89 11.38 6.54 -26.81
CA ALA A 89 12.80 6.26 -26.64
C ALA A 89 13.35 5.22 -27.62
N GLY A 90 14.64 5.31 -27.92
CA GLY A 90 15.39 4.39 -28.79
C GLY A 90 15.09 4.57 -30.27
N GLY A 91 15.17 3.49 -31.04
CA GLY A 91 14.90 3.46 -32.49
C GLY A 91 16.04 3.96 -33.35
N LEU A 92 15.66 4.35 -34.57
CA LEU A 92 16.58 4.91 -35.60
C LEU A 92 16.20 6.36 -35.89
N HIS A 93 17.21 7.16 -36.18
CA HIS A 93 17.09 8.47 -36.78
C HIS A 93 17.77 8.44 -38.17
N ASN A 94 16.97 8.41 -39.24
CA ASN A 94 17.49 8.28 -40.61
C ASN A 94 18.49 7.11 -40.78
N GLY A 95 18.14 5.94 -40.26
CA GLY A 95 18.96 4.72 -40.31
C GLY A 95 20.08 4.65 -39.27
N ILE A 96 20.31 5.70 -38.46
CA ILE A 96 21.33 5.73 -37.39
C ILE A 96 20.72 5.35 -36.06
N PRO A 97 21.28 4.36 -35.31
CA PRO A 97 20.80 3.98 -34.02
C PRO A 97 20.83 5.14 -33.01
N ASN A 98 19.71 5.34 -32.30
CA ASN A 98 19.51 6.48 -31.44
C ASN A 98 19.44 6.05 -29.95
N ARG A 99 19.99 6.89 -29.07
CA ARG A 99 19.96 6.69 -27.62
C ARG A 99 19.19 7.79 -26.87
N ARG A 100 18.53 8.68 -27.60
CA ARG A 100 17.75 9.76 -26.99
C ARG A 100 16.41 9.23 -26.51
N ALA A 101 15.90 9.86 -25.50
CA ALA A 101 14.59 9.62 -24.92
C ALA A 101 13.88 10.94 -24.65
N PHE A 102 12.56 10.94 -24.75
CA PHE A 102 11.73 12.13 -24.64
C PHE A 102 10.49 11.82 -23.82
N ARG A 103 9.93 12.85 -23.14
CA ARG A 103 8.61 12.77 -22.56
C ARG A 103 7.77 14.00 -22.91
N LEU A 104 6.46 13.82 -22.99
CA LEU A 104 5.47 14.86 -23.19
C LEU A 104 4.44 14.80 -22.06
N HIS A 105 4.22 15.92 -21.38
CA HIS A 105 3.17 15.99 -20.36
C HIS A 105 1.77 15.75 -20.99
N TRP A 106 0.96 14.91 -20.37
CA TRP A 106 -0.35 14.53 -20.89
C TRP A 106 -1.41 14.56 -19.77
N PRO A 107 -2.66 15.06 -20.00
CA PRO A 107 -3.14 15.68 -21.24
C PRO A 107 -2.49 17.02 -21.52
N LEU A 108 -2.51 17.42 -22.78
CA LEU A 108 -2.03 18.73 -23.19
C LEU A 108 -2.93 19.83 -22.63
N PRO A 109 -2.38 21.02 -22.29
CA PRO A 109 -3.17 22.19 -21.93
C PRO A 109 -4.17 22.55 -23.04
N THR A 110 -5.38 22.99 -22.68
CA THR A 110 -6.41 23.39 -23.64
C THR A 110 -5.91 24.47 -24.60
N ALA A 111 -5.05 25.37 -24.10
CA ALA A 111 -4.40 26.42 -24.90
C ALA A 111 -3.55 25.87 -26.05
N TRP A 112 -3.00 24.67 -25.96
CA TRP A 112 -2.25 24.05 -27.06
C TRP A 112 -3.12 23.86 -28.31
N PHE A 113 -4.33 23.38 -28.14
CA PHE A 113 -5.25 23.11 -29.26
C PHE A 113 -5.74 24.39 -29.94
N GLU A 114 -5.66 25.53 -29.26
CA GLU A 114 -6.05 26.84 -29.77
C GLU A 114 -4.87 27.62 -30.42
N THR A 115 -3.71 27.57 -29.78
CA THR A 115 -2.56 28.43 -30.11
C THR A 115 -1.30 27.68 -30.54
N GLN A 116 -1.27 26.37 -30.41
CA GLN A 116 -0.10 25.50 -30.60
C GLN A 116 1.14 25.94 -29.78
N THR A 117 0.90 26.58 -28.64
CA THR A 117 1.94 27.04 -27.71
C THR A 117 1.76 26.44 -26.32
N GLY A 118 2.83 26.38 -25.53
CA GLY A 118 2.76 25.98 -24.12
C GLY A 118 2.93 24.49 -23.84
N ALA A 119 3.21 23.66 -24.83
CA ALA A 119 3.58 22.26 -24.65
C ALA A 119 4.75 21.90 -25.57
N ALA A 120 5.73 21.21 -25.04
CA ALA A 120 6.88 20.71 -25.79
C ALA A 120 7.35 19.38 -25.21
N TRP A 121 7.99 18.58 -26.04
CA TRP A 121 8.72 17.40 -25.60
C TRP A 121 9.92 17.83 -24.77
N GLU A 122 10.09 17.19 -23.62
CA GLU A 122 11.25 17.31 -22.76
C GLU A 122 12.23 16.20 -23.09
N GLU A 123 13.50 16.51 -23.30
CA GLU A 123 14.53 15.52 -23.52
C GLU A 123 14.99 14.98 -22.17
N LEU A 124 15.01 13.65 -22.03
CA LEU A 124 15.46 12.92 -20.86
C LEU A 124 16.97 12.63 -20.98
N PRO A 125 17.65 12.26 -19.88
CA PRO A 125 19.00 11.74 -19.94
C PRO A 125 19.13 10.61 -20.97
N GLN A 126 20.27 10.49 -21.62
CA GLN A 126 20.49 9.47 -22.63
C GLN A 126 20.41 8.06 -22.07
N LEU A 127 19.86 7.13 -22.87
CA LEU A 127 19.82 5.71 -22.53
C LEU A 127 21.21 5.17 -22.21
N PRO A 128 21.38 4.45 -21.11
CA PRO A 128 22.62 3.77 -20.77
C PRO A 128 22.87 2.57 -21.70
N GLY A 129 24.14 2.23 -21.93
CA GLY A 129 24.50 1.05 -22.73
C GLY A 129 24.27 1.20 -24.23
N PRO A 130 23.97 0.11 -24.94
CA PRO A 130 23.78 0.10 -26.40
C PRO A 130 22.53 0.82 -26.85
N ALA A 131 22.50 1.25 -28.11
CA ALA A 131 21.27 1.72 -28.74
C ALA A 131 20.26 0.56 -28.85
N ARG A 132 18.96 0.88 -28.82
CA ARG A 132 17.89 -0.12 -28.84
C ARG A 132 16.93 0.16 -29.98
N VAL A 133 16.97 -0.72 -30.97
CA VAL A 133 16.02 -0.70 -32.10
C VAL A 133 14.97 -1.77 -31.85
N GLN A 134 13.70 -1.46 -32.07
CA GLN A 134 12.54 -2.30 -31.75
C GLN A 134 12.55 -2.79 -30.28
N PRO A 135 12.78 -1.91 -29.30
CA PRO A 135 12.62 -2.28 -27.91
C PRO A 135 11.14 -2.38 -27.54
N VAL A 136 10.87 -2.92 -26.38
CA VAL A 136 9.54 -2.92 -25.76
C VAL A 136 9.46 -1.79 -24.73
N ALA A 137 8.42 -0.97 -24.77
CA ALA A 137 8.22 0.13 -23.82
C ALA A 137 6.95 -0.03 -23.00
N VAL A 138 7.04 0.20 -21.70
CA VAL A 138 5.92 0.15 -20.74
C VAL A 138 6.15 1.14 -19.61
N VAL A 139 5.10 1.80 -19.13
CA VAL A 139 5.12 2.50 -17.82
C VAL A 139 4.50 1.57 -16.78
N GLN A 140 5.23 1.27 -15.73
CA GLN A 140 4.77 0.42 -14.64
C GLN A 140 5.31 0.92 -13.29
N LYS A 141 4.60 0.63 -12.21
CA LYS A 141 5.06 0.93 -10.86
C LYS A 141 6.30 0.09 -10.51
N GLY A 142 7.27 0.74 -9.90
CA GLY A 142 8.39 0.09 -9.21
C GLY A 142 8.18 0.08 -7.70
N ALA A 143 9.28 -0.05 -6.96
CA ALA A 143 9.25 -0.09 -5.49
C ALA A 143 8.66 1.18 -4.83
N ILE A 144 8.84 2.35 -5.42
CA ILE A 144 8.43 3.63 -4.81
C ILE A 144 7.44 4.41 -5.69
N GLY A 145 7.43 4.24 -7.00
CA GLY A 145 6.53 4.97 -7.90
C GLY A 145 6.59 4.44 -9.32
N SER A 146 5.95 5.12 -10.25
CA SER A 146 5.91 4.71 -11.66
C SER A 146 7.24 5.03 -12.34
N ASN A 147 7.72 4.10 -13.15
CA ASN A 147 8.93 4.20 -13.96
C ASN A 147 8.61 3.87 -15.41
N PHE A 148 9.36 4.46 -16.32
CA PHE A 148 9.30 4.13 -17.74
C PHE A 148 10.34 3.06 -18.05
N TYR A 149 9.90 1.87 -18.44
CA TYR A 149 10.74 0.71 -18.79
C TYR A 149 10.93 0.62 -20.29
N LEU A 150 12.17 0.40 -20.72
CA LEU A 150 12.57 0.12 -22.08
C LEU A 150 13.35 -1.20 -22.11
N LEU A 151 12.73 -2.26 -22.59
CA LEU A 151 13.24 -3.63 -22.45
C LEU A 151 13.71 -4.20 -23.80
N GLY A 152 14.84 -4.90 -23.79
CA GLY A 152 15.36 -5.60 -24.97
C GLY A 152 15.64 -4.71 -26.17
N GLY A 153 15.18 -5.15 -27.36
CA GLY A 153 15.55 -4.58 -28.65
C GLY A 153 16.87 -5.14 -29.17
N TYR A 154 17.42 -4.54 -30.21
CA TYR A 154 18.73 -4.93 -30.76
C TYR A 154 19.59 -3.71 -31.11
N ASP A 155 20.93 -3.86 -31.12
CA ASP A 155 21.86 -2.84 -31.61
C ASP A 155 22.37 -3.26 -32.99
N PRO A 156 22.00 -2.54 -34.07
CA PRO A 156 22.43 -2.86 -35.42
C PRO A 156 23.95 -2.80 -35.60
N ARG A 157 24.65 -1.97 -34.84
CA ARG A 157 26.12 -1.82 -34.93
C ARG A 157 26.85 -3.09 -34.53
N TYR A 158 26.34 -3.77 -33.52
CA TYR A 158 26.93 -5.02 -33.01
C TYR A 158 26.20 -6.25 -33.58
N ARG A 159 25.05 -6.06 -34.23
CA ARG A 159 24.21 -7.14 -34.78
C ARG A 159 23.76 -8.12 -33.69
N LYS A 160 23.52 -7.60 -32.51
CA LYS A 160 23.17 -8.36 -31.32
C LYS A 160 21.89 -7.87 -30.70
N ALA A 161 21.09 -8.83 -30.21
CA ALA A 161 19.98 -8.55 -29.33
C ALA A 161 20.50 -8.02 -27.99
N VAL A 162 19.80 -7.04 -27.41
CA VAL A 162 20.13 -6.48 -26.11
C VAL A 162 19.54 -7.33 -25.02
N ALA A 163 20.37 -7.90 -24.16
CA ALA A 163 20.00 -8.91 -23.18
C ALA A 163 19.48 -8.33 -21.86
N ASN A 164 19.29 -7.00 -21.76
CA ASN A 164 18.73 -6.37 -20.55
C ASN A 164 17.71 -5.30 -20.91
N GLY A 165 17.08 -4.73 -19.89
CA GLY A 165 16.27 -3.51 -20.00
C GLY A 165 16.98 -2.33 -19.36
N ALA A 166 16.32 -1.18 -19.44
CA ALA A 166 16.60 0.01 -18.66
C ALA A 166 15.28 0.62 -18.22
N PHE A 167 15.26 1.24 -17.05
CA PHE A 167 14.11 2.04 -16.63
C PHE A 167 14.54 3.44 -16.22
N TYR A 168 13.70 4.40 -16.56
CA TYR A 168 13.84 5.79 -16.16
C TYR A 168 12.99 6.07 -14.92
N ASP A 169 13.62 6.58 -13.85
CA ASP A 169 12.94 7.06 -12.65
C ASP A 169 12.71 8.59 -12.77
N PRO A 170 11.47 9.05 -12.96
CA PRO A 170 11.18 10.47 -13.13
C PRO A 170 11.56 11.33 -11.93
N ARG A 171 11.58 10.77 -10.72
CA ARG A 171 11.88 11.48 -9.47
C ARG A 171 13.36 11.79 -9.32
N LYS A 172 14.21 10.89 -9.83
CA LYS A 172 15.68 11.04 -9.80
C LYS A 172 16.23 11.57 -11.11
N ASN A 173 15.38 11.71 -12.13
CA ASN A 173 15.74 12.11 -13.48
C ASN A 173 16.94 11.29 -14.01
N ASN A 174 16.91 9.97 -13.80
CA ASN A 174 18.01 9.09 -14.16
C ASN A 174 17.54 7.72 -14.64
N TRP A 175 18.41 7.05 -15.43
CA TRP A 175 18.22 5.70 -15.93
C TRP A 175 18.97 4.68 -15.08
N TYR A 176 18.34 3.52 -14.91
CA TYR A 176 18.92 2.36 -14.23
C TYR A 176 18.78 1.13 -15.14
N ALA A 177 19.78 0.25 -15.14
CA ALA A 177 19.68 -1.04 -15.83
C ALA A 177 18.79 -1.99 -15.04
N THR A 178 18.04 -2.86 -15.76
CA THR A 178 17.38 -4.02 -15.16
C THR A 178 18.33 -5.22 -15.15
N SER A 179 17.93 -6.28 -14.45
CA SER A 179 18.57 -7.60 -14.56
C SER A 179 18.61 -8.08 -16.01
N LEU A 180 19.50 -9.03 -16.28
CA LEU A 180 19.52 -9.71 -17.57
C LEU A 180 18.19 -10.43 -17.82
N ILE A 181 17.74 -10.40 -19.08
CA ILE A 181 16.54 -11.11 -19.49
C ILE A 181 16.90 -12.59 -19.65
N THR A 182 16.85 -13.30 -18.52
CA THR A 182 17.19 -14.72 -18.44
C THR A 182 16.06 -15.46 -17.74
N THR A 183 15.87 -16.73 -18.08
CA THR A 183 14.98 -17.62 -17.34
C THR A 183 15.72 -18.88 -16.98
N LYS A 184 15.49 -19.40 -15.77
CA LYS A 184 15.99 -20.72 -15.37
C LYS A 184 15.26 -21.77 -16.16
N ILE A 185 16.02 -22.72 -16.75
CA ILE A 185 15.43 -23.90 -17.37
C ILE A 185 14.93 -24.79 -16.24
N LEU A 186 13.63 -24.82 -16.01
CA LEU A 186 13.00 -25.72 -15.05
C LEU A 186 13.22 -27.15 -15.55
N SER A 187 13.98 -27.93 -14.82
CA SER A 187 14.14 -29.36 -15.08
C SER A 187 12.77 -30.03 -15.01
N SER A 188 12.47 -30.90 -15.97
CA SER A 188 11.16 -31.54 -16.18
C SER A 188 10.67 -32.48 -15.05
N LYS A 189 11.25 -32.39 -13.85
CA LYS A 189 10.89 -33.20 -12.69
C LYS A 189 9.79 -32.62 -11.80
N GLU A 190 9.41 -31.36 -11.94
CA GLU A 190 8.45 -30.71 -11.01
C GLU A 190 7.08 -30.37 -11.63
N SER A 191 6.84 -30.60 -12.90
CA SER A 191 5.51 -30.41 -13.48
C SER A 191 4.64 -31.66 -13.39
N SER A 192 4.08 -31.93 -12.22
CA SER A 192 3.02 -32.93 -12.01
C SER A 192 1.61 -32.35 -12.29
N SER A 193 1.44 -31.60 -13.35
CA SER A 193 0.12 -31.25 -13.89
C SER A 193 0.10 -31.67 -15.35
N GLN A 194 -0.85 -32.53 -15.67
CA GLN A 194 -1.11 -33.11 -16.98
C GLN A 194 -1.20 -32.07 -18.10
N GLN A 195 -0.07 -31.79 -18.76
CA GLN A 195 -0.05 -31.16 -20.08
C GLN A 195 1.13 -31.73 -20.88
N ALA A 196 0.90 -31.89 -22.17
CA ALA A 196 1.77 -32.62 -23.09
C ALA A 196 3.23 -32.14 -23.10
N PRO A 197 4.21 -33.03 -23.34
CA PRO A 197 5.63 -32.72 -23.26
C PRO A 197 6.01 -31.65 -24.30
N SER A 198 6.70 -30.60 -23.85
CA SER A 198 7.36 -29.63 -24.72
C SER A 198 8.38 -30.32 -25.62
N PRO A 199 8.47 -30.02 -26.90
CA PRO A 199 9.40 -30.67 -27.79
C PRO A 199 10.84 -30.24 -27.51
N ILE A 200 11.62 -31.21 -27.05
CA ILE A 200 13.07 -31.35 -27.20
C ILE A 200 13.91 -30.10 -26.88
N VAL A 201 14.16 -29.90 -25.62
CA VAL A 201 15.41 -29.32 -25.14
C VAL A 201 16.40 -30.49 -25.04
N SER A 202 17.58 -30.36 -25.65
CA SER A 202 18.64 -31.36 -25.47
C SER A 202 18.98 -31.45 -23.98
N PRO A 203 19.21 -32.68 -23.42
CA PRO A 203 19.37 -32.88 -21.98
C PRO A 203 20.62 -32.26 -21.33
N ASP A 204 21.45 -31.55 -22.09
CA ASP A 204 22.80 -31.15 -21.70
C ASP A 204 23.00 -29.66 -21.36
N GLU A 205 21.91 -28.86 -21.30
CA GLU A 205 22.00 -27.43 -20.95
C GLU A 205 21.26 -27.14 -19.64
N GLU A 206 21.83 -27.51 -18.52
CA GLU A 206 21.52 -26.90 -17.24
C GLU A 206 22.14 -25.50 -17.20
N GLY A 207 21.29 -24.44 -17.27
CA GLY A 207 21.78 -23.05 -17.22
C GLY A 207 20.67 -22.02 -17.43
N GLU A 208 21.01 -20.78 -17.22
CA GLU A 208 20.14 -19.64 -17.55
C GLU A 208 20.14 -19.42 -19.06
N ARG A 209 18.94 -19.33 -19.64
CA ARG A 209 18.75 -19.03 -21.06
C ARG A 209 18.54 -17.53 -21.26
N GLU A 210 19.44 -16.90 -22.01
CA GLU A 210 19.25 -15.51 -22.45
C GLU A 210 18.09 -15.39 -23.45
N ILE A 211 17.25 -14.39 -23.23
CA ILE A 211 16.00 -14.17 -23.97
C ILE A 211 16.08 -12.89 -24.80
N CYS A 212 15.50 -12.94 -26.01
CA CYS A 212 15.37 -11.82 -26.92
C CYS A 212 13.93 -11.27 -26.91
N LEU A 213 13.77 -9.96 -26.78
CA LEU A 213 12.48 -9.27 -26.83
C LEU A 213 12.23 -8.54 -28.15
N VAL A 214 13.05 -8.75 -29.17
CA VAL A 214 12.80 -8.17 -30.50
C VAL A 214 11.51 -8.73 -31.07
N GLY A 215 10.63 -7.85 -31.53
CA GLY A 215 9.30 -8.22 -32.03
C GLY A 215 8.31 -8.68 -30.97
N ALA A 216 8.64 -8.56 -29.68
CA ALA A 216 7.68 -8.75 -28.60
C ALA A 216 6.85 -7.49 -28.38
N SER A 217 5.65 -7.65 -27.79
CA SER A 217 4.81 -6.56 -27.29
C SER A 217 4.54 -6.74 -25.82
N ALA A 218 4.37 -5.66 -25.06
CA ALA A 218 4.14 -5.76 -23.63
C ALA A 218 3.00 -4.87 -23.14
N ILE A 219 2.40 -5.30 -22.04
CA ILE A 219 1.40 -4.56 -21.28
C ILE A 219 1.75 -4.57 -19.80
N PRO A 220 1.40 -3.52 -19.06
CA PRO A 220 1.49 -3.54 -17.61
C PRO A 220 0.39 -4.44 -17.02
N SER A 221 0.70 -5.13 -15.94
CA SER A 221 -0.25 -5.96 -15.20
C SER A 221 -0.12 -5.77 -13.71
N GLY A 222 -1.25 -5.68 -13.03
CA GLY A 222 -1.29 -5.57 -11.59
C GLY A 222 -0.45 -4.43 -11.03
N ALA A 223 0.09 -4.66 -9.83
CA ALA A 223 0.87 -3.64 -9.12
C ALA A 223 2.29 -3.45 -9.63
N ALA A 224 2.93 -4.50 -10.17
CA ALA A 224 4.37 -4.48 -10.45
C ALA A 224 4.84 -5.46 -11.53
N HIS A 225 3.95 -5.92 -12.43
CA HIS A 225 4.33 -6.84 -13.50
C HIS A 225 4.29 -6.18 -14.87
N ILE A 226 5.19 -6.62 -15.73
CA ILE A 226 5.19 -6.35 -17.18
C ILE A 226 5.09 -7.69 -17.88
N LEU A 227 4.05 -7.86 -18.70
CA LEU A 227 3.80 -9.08 -19.46
C LEU A 227 4.25 -8.88 -20.90
N CYS A 228 5.20 -9.71 -21.35
CA CYS A 228 5.74 -9.66 -22.70
C CYS A 228 5.24 -10.86 -23.51
N PHE A 229 4.61 -10.58 -24.64
CA PHE A 229 3.99 -11.54 -25.54
C PHE A 229 4.81 -11.69 -26.82
N GLY A 230 5.01 -12.94 -27.26
CA GLY A 230 5.72 -13.22 -28.52
C GLY A 230 7.20 -12.87 -28.49
N GLY A 231 7.73 -12.53 -29.64
CA GLY A 231 9.14 -12.24 -29.84
C GLY A 231 9.90 -13.39 -30.51
N VAL A 232 11.09 -13.06 -31.05
CA VAL A 232 11.90 -13.96 -31.88
C VAL A 232 12.89 -14.78 -31.04
N ASP A 233 13.39 -15.91 -31.57
CA ASP A 233 14.52 -16.64 -30.98
C ASP A 233 15.81 -15.84 -31.19
N LYS A 234 16.58 -15.63 -30.12
CA LYS A 234 17.81 -14.81 -30.12
C LYS A 234 18.81 -15.29 -31.14
N ARG A 235 19.10 -16.60 -31.16
CA ARG A 235 20.15 -17.20 -32.02
C ARG A 235 19.76 -17.09 -33.48
N ILE A 236 18.54 -17.46 -33.83
CA ILE A 236 18.05 -17.42 -35.22
C ILE A 236 18.02 -15.98 -35.72
N PHE A 237 17.58 -15.03 -34.86
CA PHE A 237 17.52 -13.62 -35.22
C PHE A 237 18.92 -13.00 -35.43
N GLU A 238 19.87 -13.24 -34.54
CA GLU A 238 21.23 -12.71 -34.67
C GLU A 238 21.94 -13.28 -35.93
N GLN A 239 21.76 -14.56 -36.25
CA GLN A 239 22.26 -15.17 -37.46
C GLN A 239 21.63 -14.57 -38.73
N ALA A 240 20.34 -14.26 -38.70
CA ALA A 240 19.66 -13.60 -39.82
C ALA A 240 20.16 -12.15 -40.01
N LEU A 241 20.36 -11.40 -38.93
CA LEU A 241 20.94 -10.06 -38.99
C LEU A 241 22.35 -10.06 -39.59
N ASP A 242 23.22 -10.96 -39.14
CA ASP A 242 24.60 -11.05 -39.62
C ASP A 242 24.61 -11.44 -41.11
N ARG A 243 23.76 -12.36 -41.54
CA ARG A 243 23.60 -12.76 -42.92
C ARG A 243 23.12 -11.60 -43.82
N ASN A 244 22.12 -10.85 -43.31
CA ASN A 244 21.58 -9.69 -44.02
C ASN A 244 22.64 -8.58 -44.19
N TYR A 245 23.45 -8.35 -43.15
CA TYR A 245 24.58 -7.41 -43.22
C TYR A 245 25.62 -7.86 -44.23
N GLN A 246 26.02 -9.15 -44.23
CA GLN A 246 26.98 -9.69 -45.22
C GLN A 246 26.45 -9.59 -46.64
N LEU A 247 25.14 -9.74 -46.84
CA LEU A 247 24.51 -9.55 -48.19
C LEU A 247 24.47 -8.09 -48.62
N SER A 248 24.38 -7.15 -47.68
CA SER A 248 24.36 -5.71 -48.02
C SER A 248 25.74 -5.15 -48.32
N ASP A 249 26.81 -5.74 -47.78
CA ASP A 249 28.19 -5.32 -48.01
C ASP A 249 28.84 -6.14 -49.13
N THR A 250 28.50 -5.76 -50.37
CA THR A 250 28.98 -6.44 -51.56
C THR A 250 30.46 -6.14 -51.88
N THR A 251 31.10 -5.23 -51.18
CA THR A 251 32.50 -4.82 -51.46
C THR A 251 33.51 -5.80 -50.87
N ILE A 252 33.17 -6.53 -49.85
CA ILE A 252 34.05 -7.46 -49.11
C ILE A 252 33.81 -8.92 -49.55
N GLN A 253 32.69 -9.24 -50.14
CA GLN A 253 32.28 -10.62 -50.43
C GLN A 253 32.69 -11.08 -51.86
N THR A 254 33.22 -12.29 -51.97
CA THR A 254 33.44 -12.94 -53.26
C THR A 254 32.09 -13.34 -53.89
N ALA A 255 32.06 -13.45 -55.23
CA ALA A 255 30.85 -13.88 -55.98
C ALA A 255 30.32 -15.25 -55.51
N VAL A 256 31.22 -16.16 -55.16
CA VAL A 256 30.86 -17.49 -54.60
C VAL A 256 30.21 -17.33 -53.23
N ARG A 257 30.76 -16.50 -52.33
CA ARG A 257 30.19 -16.28 -51.01
C ARG A 257 28.84 -15.59 -51.08
N LEU A 258 28.64 -14.63 -51.99
CA LEU A 258 27.35 -13.98 -52.24
C LEU A 258 26.29 -14.97 -52.71
N ALA A 259 26.67 -15.92 -53.59
CA ALA A 259 25.75 -16.97 -54.03
C ALA A 259 25.33 -17.89 -52.84
N GLN A 260 26.30 -18.30 -52.01
CA GLN A 260 26.02 -19.06 -50.81
C GLN A 260 25.12 -18.30 -49.83
N LEU A 261 25.39 -17.04 -49.57
CA LEU A 261 24.58 -16.22 -48.68
C LEU A 261 23.12 -16.05 -49.15
N ARG A 262 22.95 -15.95 -50.50
CA ARG A 262 21.59 -15.93 -51.10
C ARG A 262 20.87 -17.25 -50.92
N GLU A 263 21.53 -18.37 -51.08
CA GLU A 263 20.99 -19.69 -50.84
C GLU A 263 20.62 -19.90 -49.39
N GLU A 264 21.49 -19.51 -48.45
CA GLU A 264 21.20 -19.52 -47.00
C GLU A 264 20.02 -18.62 -46.64
N MET A 265 19.85 -17.46 -47.27
CA MET A 265 18.72 -16.56 -47.07
C MET A 265 17.43 -17.17 -47.63
N TYR A 266 17.49 -17.76 -48.83
CA TYR A 266 16.36 -18.49 -49.40
C TYR A 266 15.92 -19.64 -48.46
N TYR A 267 16.85 -20.44 -47.99
CA TYR A 267 16.58 -21.52 -47.05
C TYR A 267 15.91 -20.94 -45.76
N TYR A 268 16.46 -19.85 -45.23
CA TYR A 268 15.90 -19.16 -44.06
C TYR A 268 14.45 -18.71 -44.30
N MET A 269 14.14 -18.13 -45.45
CA MET A 269 12.79 -17.59 -45.75
C MET A 269 11.76 -18.69 -46.06
N THR A 270 12.17 -19.86 -46.44
CA THR A 270 11.27 -20.96 -46.85
C THR A 270 10.89 -21.93 -45.76
N GLN A 271 11.43 -21.79 -44.54
CA GLN A 271 11.13 -22.66 -43.43
C GLN A 271 9.68 -22.59 -42.98
N VAL A 272 9.21 -23.62 -42.28
CA VAL A 272 7.89 -23.63 -41.61
C VAL A 272 7.89 -22.73 -40.35
N PRO A 273 6.74 -22.18 -39.93
CA PRO A 273 6.66 -21.27 -38.76
C PRO A 273 7.33 -21.79 -37.48
N SER A 274 7.15 -23.06 -37.17
CA SER A 274 7.73 -23.70 -35.98
C SER A 274 9.27 -23.72 -35.95
N TRP A 275 9.92 -23.65 -37.11
CA TRP A 275 11.39 -23.62 -37.25
C TRP A 275 11.99 -22.34 -36.65
N TYR A 276 11.27 -21.19 -36.75
CA TYR A 276 11.76 -19.91 -36.25
C TYR A 276 11.72 -19.78 -34.75
N ARG A 277 11.08 -20.72 -34.06
CA ARG A 277 10.99 -20.79 -32.57
C ARG A 277 10.54 -19.47 -31.95
N PHE A 278 9.56 -18.80 -32.57
CA PHE A 278 8.95 -17.64 -31.94
C PHE A 278 8.40 -18.05 -30.57
N ARG A 279 8.54 -17.17 -29.59
CA ARG A 279 8.20 -17.46 -28.21
C ARG A 279 6.74 -17.82 -28.05
N ARG A 280 6.50 -18.97 -27.40
CA ARG A 280 5.19 -19.49 -27.09
C ARG A 280 4.79 -19.21 -25.63
N SER A 281 5.76 -19.03 -24.72
CA SER A 281 5.54 -18.72 -23.32
C SER A 281 5.32 -17.23 -23.12
N LEU A 282 4.44 -16.88 -22.16
CA LEU A 282 4.30 -15.53 -21.66
C LEU A 282 5.51 -15.23 -20.77
N LEU A 283 6.29 -14.22 -21.14
CA LEU A 283 7.40 -13.77 -20.33
C LEU A 283 6.94 -12.66 -19.39
N VAL A 284 7.22 -12.79 -18.13
CA VAL A 284 6.81 -11.87 -17.07
C VAL A 284 8.04 -11.26 -16.42
N TYR A 285 8.07 -9.96 -16.33
CA TYR A 285 9.05 -9.21 -15.55
C TYR A 285 8.38 -8.61 -14.32
N HIS A 286 8.96 -8.83 -13.14
CA HIS A 286 8.50 -8.23 -11.90
C HIS A 286 9.41 -7.08 -11.48
N THR A 287 8.86 -5.88 -11.42
CA THR A 287 9.62 -4.62 -11.29
C THR A 287 10.20 -4.38 -9.88
N ILE A 288 9.67 -5.04 -8.82
CA ILE A 288 10.16 -4.88 -7.45
C ILE A 288 11.33 -5.84 -7.18
N THR A 289 11.18 -7.11 -7.57
CA THR A 289 12.24 -8.13 -7.36
C THR A 289 13.29 -8.14 -8.46
N ASP A 290 13.09 -7.35 -9.53
CA ASP A 290 13.95 -7.31 -10.72
C ASP A 290 14.23 -8.71 -11.27
N SER A 291 13.16 -9.51 -11.45
CA SER A 291 13.26 -10.91 -11.84
C SER A 291 12.34 -11.26 -13.01
N TRP A 292 12.74 -12.26 -13.79
CA TRP A 292 12.03 -12.73 -14.97
C TRP A 292 11.50 -14.15 -14.75
N ALA A 293 10.31 -14.41 -15.28
CA ALA A 293 9.72 -15.74 -15.30
C ALA A 293 9.05 -16.04 -16.63
N GLU A 294 9.09 -17.29 -17.08
CA GLU A 294 8.24 -17.79 -18.16
C GLU A 294 7.05 -18.54 -17.54
N VAL A 295 5.85 -18.12 -17.97
CA VAL A 295 4.58 -18.72 -17.51
C VAL A 295 3.68 -18.96 -18.73
N PHE A 296 2.70 -19.88 -18.61
CA PHE A 296 1.67 -20.13 -19.63
C PHE A 296 2.18 -20.31 -21.07
N ASP A 297 2.47 -21.54 -21.45
CA ASP A 297 2.85 -21.87 -22.83
C ASP A 297 1.62 -22.02 -23.74
N SER A 298 1.61 -21.31 -24.88
CA SER A 298 0.56 -21.41 -25.90
C SER A 298 1.10 -21.12 -27.28
N PRO A 299 0.88 -22.00 -28.25
CA PRO A 299 1.28 -21.73 -29.64
C PRO A 299 0.56 -20.52 -30.26
N LEU A 300 -0.58 -20.12 -29.71
CA LEU A 300 -1.38 -19.00 -30.20
C LEU A 300 -0.74 -17.63 -30.05
N ILE A 301 0.26 -17.50 -29.16
CA ILE A 301 1.02 -16.25 -28.95
C ILE A 301 2.41 -16.29 -29.60
N ALA A 302 2.77 -17.36 -30.32
CA ALA A 302 4.06 -17.51 -30.99
C ALA A 302 4.16 -16.63 -32.24
N ARG A 303 4.26 -15.33 -32.04
CA ARG A 303 4.26 -14.32 -33.13
C ARG A 303 5.27 -13.21 -32.82
N ALA A 304 5.75 -12.56 -33.85
CA ALA A 304 6.55 -11.34 -33.74
C ALA A 304 5.77 -10.14 -34.28
N GLY A 305 5.92 -8.98 -33.65
CA GLY A 305 5.25 -7.75 -34.07
C GLY A 305 3.73 -7.74 -33.92
N ALA A 306 3.16 -8.61 -33.09
CA ALA A 306 1.72 -8.58 -32.77
C ALA A 306 1.38 -7.37 -31.90
N ALA A 307 0.24 -6.73 -32.11
CA ALA A 307 -0.28 -5.74 -31.17
C ALA A 307 -0.92 -6.46 -29.97
N VAL A 308 -0.65 -5.97 -28.76
CA VAL A 308 -1.27 -6.48 -27.53
C VAL A 308 -2.00 -5.36 -26.82
N VAL A 309 -3.30 -5.57 -26.57
CA VAL A 309 -4.18 -4.58 -25.95
C VAL A 309 -4.85 -5.17 -24.74
N PRO A 310 -4.75 -4.54 -23.56
CA PRO A 310 -5.51 -4.97 -22.39
C PRO A 310 -7.00 -4.71 -22.61
N VAL A 311 -7.85 -5.67 -22.25
CA VAL A 311 -9.31 -5.54 -22.26
C VAL A 311 -9.75 -5.31 -20.82
N THR A 312 -10.47 -4.22 -20.60
CA THR A 312 -11.04 -3.94 -19.27
C THR A 312 -12.04 -5.04 -18.89
N SER A 313 -11.68 -5.82 -17.88
CA SER A 313 -12.60 -6.74 -17.24
C SER A 313 -13.62 -5.95 -16.40
N ALA A 314 -14.82 -6.49 -16.23
CA ALA A 314 -15.85 -5.85 -15.38
C ALA A 314 -15.27 -5.57 -14.00
N ALA A 315 -15.55 -4.38 -13.47
CA ALA A 315 -15.03 -3.90 -12.21
C ALA A 315 -15.18 -4.96 -11.08
N GLY A 316 -14.06 -5.39 -10.51
CA GLY A 316 -14.03 -6.30 -9.36
C GLY A 316 -13.55 -7.73 -9.62
N SER A 317 -13.22 -8.13 -10.85
CA SER A 317 -12.60 -9.43 -11.08
C SER A 317 -11.06 -9.34 -11.01
N ALA A 318 -10.43 -10.18 -10.19
CA ALA A 318 -8.99 -10.40 -10.18
C ALA A 318 -8.58 -11.21 -11.43
N SER A 319 -8.85 -10.66 -12.61
CA SER A 319 -8.53 -11.29 -13.89
C SER A 319 -8.02 -10.25 -14.86
N LEU A 320 -6.98 -10.61 -15.59
CA LEU A 320 -6.44 -9.86 -16.69
C LEU A 320 -6.92 -10.47 -17.98
N SER A 321 -7.51 -9.66 -18.86
CA SER A 321 -7.84 -10.05 -20.24
C SER A 321 -7.01 -9.21 -21.20
N ALA A 322 -6.44 -9.83 -22.22
CA ALA A 322 -5.71 -9.15 -23.29
C ALA A 322 -6.06 -9.75 -24.66
N LEU A 323 -5.97 -8.92 -25.68
CA LEU A 323 -6.08 -9.33 -27.08
C LEU A 323 -4.70 -9.26 -27.73
N VAL A 324 -4.26 -10.36 -28.33
CA VAL A 324 -3.08 -10.45 -29.19
C VAL A 324 -3.57 -10.41 -30.63
N ILE A 325 -3.21 -9.37 -31.35
CA ILE A 325 -3.80 -9.05 -32.66
C ILE A 325 -2.73 -9.13 -33.75
N GLY A 326 -2.95 -9.94 -34.76
CA GLY A 326 -2.08 -10.05 -35.96
C GLY A 326 -0.67 -10.54 -35.61
N GLY A 327 0.35 -9.89 -36.16
CA GLY A 327 1.76 -10.24 -36.06
C GLY A 327 2.24 -11.17 -37.18
N GLU A 328 3.53 -11.52 -37.14
CA GLU A 328 4.17 -12.44 -38.07
C GLU A 328 4.31 -13.83 -37.43
N GLU A 329 3.93 -14.86 -38.17
CA GLU A 329 4.15 -16.27 -37.79
C GLU A 329 5.53 -16.75 -38.23
N LYS A 330 6.05 -16.14 -39.26
CA LYS A 330 7.43 -16.23 -39.79
C LYS A 330 7.76 -14.98 -40.58
N PRO A 331 9.03 -14.67 -40.86
CA PRO A 331 9.42 -13.52 -41.67
C PRO A 331 8.64 -13.40 -42.96
N GLY A 332 7.96 -12.26 -43.15
CA GLY A 332 7.15 -11.96 -44.31
C GLY A 332 5.77 -12.63 -44.37
N VAL A 333 5.38 -13.46 -43.40
CA VAL A 333 4.05 -14.10 -43.36
C VAL A 333 3.29 -13.61 -42.14
N ARG A 334 2.25 -12.84 -42.36
CA ARG A 334 1.45 -12.18 -41.34
C ARG A 334 0.20 -12.97 -41.00
N SER A 335 -0.17 -12.97 -39.71
CA SER A 335 -1.42 -13.57 -39.23
C SER A 335 -2.55 -12.55 -39.22
N SER A 336 -3.76 -13.01 -39.52
CA SER A 336 -4.99 -12.23 -39.36
C SER A 336 -5.71 -12.53 -38.06
N ASP A 337 -5.15 -13.37 -37.19
CA ASP A 337 -5.83 -13.87 -36.01
C ASP A 337 -5.85 -12.83 -34.90
N VAL A 338 -6.96 -12.84 -34.16
CA VAL A 338 -7.11 -12.13 -32.88
C VAL A 338 -7.28 -13.19 -31.78
N THR A 339 -6.29 -13.28 -30.91
CA THR A 339 -6.29 -14.25 -29.82
C THR A 339 -6.60 -13.54 -28.51
N ARG A 340 -7.62 -14.01 -27.80
CA ARG A 340 -7.93 -13.53 -26.45
C ARG A 340 -7.18 -14.38 -25.43
N VAL A 341 -6.54 -13.71 -24.48
CA VAL A 341 -5.84 -14.33 -23.35
C VAL A 341 -6.52 -13.85 -22.07
N ASP A 342 -7.10 -14.78 -21.33
CA ASP A 342 -7.72 -14.49 -20.01
C ASP A 342 -6.89 -15.19 -18.95
N ILE A 343 -6.39 -14.41 -17.99
CA ILE A 343 -5.57 -14.88 -16.88
C ILE A 343 -6.30 -14.53 -15.59
N ALA A 344 -6.63 -15.54 -14.81
CA ALA A 344 -7.25 -15.37 -13.51
C ALA A 344 -6.54 -16.27 -12.48
N TYR A 345 -6.26 -15.68 -11.32
CA TYR A 345 -5.77 -16.45 -10.19
C TYR A 345 -6.94 -16.85 -9.29
N THR A 346 -7.08 -18.16 -9.03
CA THR A 346 -8.12 -18.69 -8.15
C THR A 346 -7.49 -19.40 -6.97
N ALA A 347 -7.61 -18.84 -5.79
CA ALA A 347 -7.22 -19.50 -4.55
C ALA A 347 -8.43 -20.16 -3.88
N HIS A 348 -8.23 -21.36 -3.34
CA HIS A 348 -9.23 -22.05 -2.53
C HIS A 348 -8.81 -22.08 -1.08
N PHE A 349 -9.62 -21.50 -0.18
CA PHE A 349 -9.28 -21.41 1.24
C PHE A 349 -9.18 -22.77 1.94
N GLY A 350 -9.84 -23.79 1.42
CA GLY A 350 -9.82 -25.16 1.96
C GLY A 350 -10.53 -25.32 3.30
N TRP A 351 -11.05 -26.54 3.57
CA TRP A 351 -11.88 -26.80 4.76
C TRP A 351 -11.09 -26.68 6.07
N LEU A 352 -9.81 -27.05 6.09
CA LEU A 352 -8.99 -27.01 7.30
C LEU A 352 -8.74 -25.57 7.75
N ASN A 353 -8.47 -24.67 6.81
CA ASN A 353 -8.29 -23.25 7.09
C ASN A 353 -9.59 -22.62 7.65
N TRP A 354 -10.75 -22.98 7.06
CA TRP A 354 -12.05 -22.59 7.60
C TRP A 354 -12.28 -23.09 9.03
N THR A 355 -11.89 -24.32 9.32
CA THR A 355 -12.03 -24.90 10.66
C THR A 355 -11.22 -24.12 11.68
N VAL A 356 -9.95 -23.79 11.38
CA VAL A 356 -9.11 -22.99 12.27
C VAL A 356 -9.71 -21.61 12.51
N LEU A 357 -10.14 -20.93 11.45
CA LEU A 357 -10.76 -19.60 11.56
C LEU A 357 -12.06 -19.63 12.38
N ILE A 358 -12.95 -20.60 12.13
CA ILE A 358 -14.23 -20.74 12.88
C ILE A 358 -13.95 -21.03 14.35
N LEU A 359 -13.02 -21.93 14.68
CA LEU A 359 -12.64 -22.22 16.06
C LEU A 359 -12.13 -20.97 16.79
N TYR A 360 -11.29 -20.17 16.12
CA TYR A 360 -10.84 -18.89 16.65
C TYR A 360 -12.02 -17.94 16.94
N LEU A 361 -12.92 -17.75 15.99
CA LEU A 361 -14.06 -16.84 16.13
C LEU A 361 -15.03 -17.29 17.23
N LEU A 362 -15.29 -18.58 17.32
CA LEU A 362 -16.10 -19.15 18.40
C LEU A 362 -15.44 -18.98 19.78
N GLY A 363 -14.09 -19.12 19.84
CA GLY A 363 -13.30 -18.83 21.02
C GLY A 363 -13.48 -17.40 21.51
N MET A 364 -13.49 -16.42 20.59
CA MET A 364 -13.69 -15.01 20.93
C MET A 364 -15.11 -14.73 21.45
N VAL A 365 -16.12 -15.32 20.86
CA VAL A 365 -17.51 -15.21 21.35
C VAL A 365 -17.65 -15.83 22.75
N TYR A 366 -17.05 -17.00 22.96
CA TYR A 366 -17.03 -17.66 24.26
C TYR A 366 -16.33 -16.80 25.34
N LEU A 367 -15.22 -16.17 24.98
CA LEU A 367 -14.51 -15.24 25.88
C LEU A 367 -15.42 -14.08 26.31
N GLY A 368 -16.12 -13.45 25.35
CA GLY A 368 -17.08 -12.38 25.61
C GLY A 368 -18.19 -12.83 26.56
N TYR A 369 -18.74 -14.04 26.34
CA TYR A 369 -19.75 -14.64 27.21
C TYR A 369 -19.22 -14.93 28.63
N TYR A 370 -17.99 -15.44 28.73
CA TYR A 370 -17.34 -15.72 30.03
C TYR A 370 -17.21 -14.44 30.88
N PHE A 371 -16.69 -13.35 30.28
CA PHE A 371 -16.55 -12.09 31.00
C PHE A 371 -17.87 -11.39 31.27
N MET A 372 -18.87 -11.56 30.41
CA MET A 372 -20.24 -11.07 30.68
C MET A 372 -20.80 -11.64 31.96
N LYS A 373 -20.63 -12.93 32.21
CA LYS A 373 -21.08 -13.60 33.46
C LYS A 373 -20.31 -13.15 34.71
N ARG A 374 -19.06 -12.71 34.52
CA ARG A 374 -18.18 -12.29 35.63
C ARG A 374 -18.30 -10.79 35.92
N ALA A 375 -18.67 -9.98 34.93
CA ALA A 375 -18.80 -8.54 35.07
C ALA A 375 -19.92 -8.22 36.07
N SER A 376 -19.58 -7.46 37.13
CA SER A 376 -20.57 -6.79 37.93
C SER A 376 -21.22 -5.67 37.11
N ASN A 377 -22.48 -5.28 37.44
CA ASN A 377 -23.16 -4.15 36.79
C ASN A 377 -22.58 -2.77 37.19
N SER A 378 -21.37 -2.73 37.74
CA SER A 378 -20.67 -1.52 38.17
C SER A 378 -20.10 -0.79 36.96
N SER A 379 -20.28 0.52 36.91
CA SER A 379 -19.67 1.37 35.86
C SER A 379 -18.15 1.36 35.95
N GLU A 380 -17.57 1.23 37.13
CA GLU A 380 -16.12 1.21 37.36
C GLU A 380 -15.49 -0.08 36.81
N ASP A 381 -16.13 -1.23 37.03
CA ASP A 381 -15.70 -2.49 36.38
C ASP A 381 -15.79 -2.42 34.88
N PHE A 382 -16.86 -1.82 34.34
CA PHE A 382 -17.08 -1.75 32.90
C PHE A 382 -16.03 -0.86 32.19
N PHE A 383 -15.66 0.31 32.76
CA PHE A 383 -14.76 1.27 32.14
C PHE A 383 -13.28 1.13 32.57
N LYS A 384 -13.00 0.67 33.78
CA LYS A 384 -11.65 0.58 34.35
C LYS A 384 -11.23 -0.85 34.73
N GLY A 385 -12.12 -1.86 34.61
CA GLY A 385 -11.83 -3.24 35.02
C GLY A 385 -11.52 -3.42 36.51
N GLY A 386 -12.02 -2.52 37.35
CA GLY A 386 -11.79 -2.54 38.81
C GLY A 386 -10.33 -2.41 39.26
N GLY A 387 -9.42 -1.94 38.39
CA GLY A 387 -7.98 -1.81 38.68
C GLY A 387 -7.25 -3.16 38.87
N ARG A 388 -7.84 -4.28 38.45
CA ARG A 388 -7.35 -5.64 38.69
C ARG A 388 -6.47 -6.22 37.58
N ILE A 389 -6.28 -5.50 36.48
CA ILE A 389 -5.54 -5.99 35.29
C ILE A 389 -4.04 -6.00 35.61
N PRO A 390 -3.36 -7.14 35.46
CA PRO A 390 -1.93 -7.23 35.65
C PRO A 390 -1.17 -6.41 34.61
N TRP A 391 -0.05 -5.82 34.99
CA TRP A 391 0.77 -4.94 34.15
C TRP A 391 1.17 -5.53 32.81
N TRP A 392 1.50 -6.82 32.77
CA TRP A 392 1.88 -7.52 31.54
C TRP A 392 0.70 -7.67 30.58
N ALA A 393 -0.51 -7.94 31.10
CA ALA A 393 -1.70 -8.03 30.26
C ALA A 393 -2.10 -6.65 29.71
N ALA A 394 -2.01 -5.60 30.53
CA ALA A 394 -2.21 -4.24 30.05
C ALA A 394 -1.19 -3.85 28.97
N GLY A 395 0.08 -4.22 29.15
CA GLY A 395 1.13 -3.99 28.17
C GLY A 395 0.90 -4.71 26.86
N ILE A 396 0.53 -5.99 26.89
CA ILE A 396 0.19 -6.78 25.69
C ILE A 396 -1.08 -6.20 25.02
N SER A 397 -2.08 -5.78 25.80
CA SER A 397 -3.30 -5.17 25.26
C SER A 397 -3.02 -3.85 24.55
N ILE A 398 -2.14 -2.98 25.10
CA ILE A 398 -1.71 -1.76 24.41
C ILE A 398 -1.03 -2.12 23.10
N PHE A 399 -0.09 -3.06 23.13
CA PHE A 399 0.61 -3.54 21.95
C PHE A 399 -0.36 -4.08 20.88
N ALA A 400 -1.25 -5.01 21.24
CA ALA A 400 -2.21 -5.61 20.30
C ALA A 400 -3.23 -4.59 19.75
N THR A 401 -3.59 -3.57 20.56
CA THR A 401 -4.46 -2.47 20.13
C THR A 401 -3.79 -1.56 19.11
N MET A 402 -2.52 -1.24 19.32
CA MET A 402 -1.74 -0.35 18.45
C MET A 402 -1.30 -1.05 17.17
N LEU A 403 -1.05 -2.36 17.24
CA LEU A 403 -0.68 -3.19 16.10
C LEU A 403 -1.92 -3.73 15.40
N SER A 404 -2.42 -2.94 14.46
CA SER A 404 -3.60 -3.29 13.67
C SER A 404 -3.28 -4.28 12.53
N ALA A 405 -4.31 -4.85 11.91
CA ALA A 405 -4.16 -5.69 10.72
C ALA A 405 -3.54 -4.91 9.53
N ILE A 406 -3.72 -3.59 9.48
CA ILE A 406 -3.03 -2.73 8.50
C ILE A 406 -1.53 -2.87 8.72
N THR A 407 -1.06 -2.71 9.94
CA THR A 407 0.35 -2.86 10.31
C THR A 407 0.86 -4.27 9.99
N TYR A 408 0.06 -5.31 10.30
CA TYR A 408 0.38 -6.71 10.06
C TYR A 408 0.61 -7.04 8.58
N MET A 409 -0.14 -6.40 7.67
CA MET A 409 -0.03 -6.62 6.23
C MET A 409 0.88 -5.60 5.54
N SER A 410 0.74 -4.31 5.89
CA SER A 410 1.41 -3.25 5.14
C SER A 410 2.88 -3.05 5.55
N ILE A 411 3.31 -3.40 6.77
CA ILE A 411 4.73 -3.36 7.12
C ILE A 411 5.53 -4.40 6.30
N PRO A 412 5.13 -5.68 6.24
CA PRO A 412 5.77 -6.63 5.33
C PRO A 412 5.74 -6.18 3.86
N ALA A 413 4.61 -5.68 3.38
CA ALA A 413 4.50 -5.19 1.99
C ALA A 413 5.43 -3.99 1.71
N LYS A 414 5.57 -3.08 2.67
CA LYS A 414 6.50 -1.95 2.55
C LYS A 414 7.95 -2.42 2.56
N ALA A 415 8.33 -3.30 3.48
CA ALA A 415 9.69 -3.87 3.54
C ALA A 415 10.00 -4.75 2.32
N TYR A 416 9.00 -5.46 1.77
CA TYR A 416 9.10 -6.17 0.50
C TYR A 416 9.42 -5.21 -0.65
N ALA A 417 8.65 -4.13 -0.78
CA ALA A 417 8.81 -3.17 -1.85
C ALA A 417 10.08 -2.32 -1.72
N THR A 418 10.46 -1.95 -0.48
CA THR A 418 11.61 -1.08 -0.19
C THR A 418 12.67 -1.80 0.67
N ASP A 419 12.84 -1.37 1.91
CA ASP A 419 13.85 -1.83 2.86
C ASP A 419 13.39 -1.56 4.31
N TRP A 420 14.32 -1.55 5.27
CA TRP A 420 14.05 -1.31 6.69
C TRP A 420 14.07 0.17 7.12
N THR A 421 14.03 1.11 6.20
CA THR A 421 14.09 2.56 6.49
C THR A 421 12.97 3.03 7.42
N TYR A 422 11.81 2.36 7.42
CA TYR A 422 10.70 2.68 8.33
C TYR A 422 10.82 2.03 9.72
N TYR A 423 11.73 1.08 9.92
CA TYR A 423 11.89 0.39 11.21
C TYR A 423 12.28 1.32 12.37
N PRO A 424 13.17 2.33 12.21
CA PRO A 424 13.54 3.25 13.29
C PRO A 424 12.36 3.99 13.92
N MET A 425 11.24 4.15 13.21
CA MET A 425 10.00 4.70 13.77
C MET A 425 9.48 3.87 14.96
N GLN A 426 9.69 2.56 14.97
CA GLN A 426 9.31 1.67 16.06
C GLN A 426 10.21 1.83 17.29
N ILE A 427 11.48 2.17 17.09
CA ILE A 427 12.39 2.49 18.20
C ILE A 427 11.92 3.75 18.92
N CYS A 428 11.33 4.70 18.19
CA CYS A 428 10.75 5.92 18.78
C CYS A 428 9.65 5.63 19.80
N ILE A 429 8.93 4.51 19.70
CA ILE A 429 7.94 4.09 20.72
C ILE A 429 8.60 3.95 22.09
N LEU A 430 9.72 3.24 22.15
CA LEU A 430 10.46 3.03 23.39
C LEU A 430 11.03 4.35 23.92
N LEU A 431 11.56 5.20 23.04
CA LEU A 431 12.08 6.53 23.43
C LEU A 431 10.98 7.42 24.03
N VAL A 432 9.78 7.43 23.43
CA VAL A 432 8.63 8.20 23.91
C VAL A 432 8.07 7.65 25.21
N SER A 433 8.21 6.34 25.47
CA SER A 433 7.71 5.72 26.71
C SER A 433 8.29 6.37 27.98
N PHE A 434 9.57 6.78 27.96
CA PHE A 434 10.20 7.41 29.12
C PHE A 434 9.58 8.77 29.50
N PRO A 435 9.44 9.75 28.61
CA PRO A 435 8.77 11.00 28.95
C PRO A 435 7.29 10.80 29.28
N VAL A 436 6.60 9.82 28.67
CA VAL A 436 5.21 9.52 28.99
C VAL A 436 5.10 9.02 30.43
N ILE A 437 5.92 8.09 30.85
CA ILE A 437 5.94 7.56 32.24
C ILE A 437 6.30 8.66 33.24
N LYS A 438 7.27 9.51 32.92
CA LYS A 438 7.74 10.52 33.88
C LYS A 438 6.80 11.73 33.98
N TYR A 439 6.26 12.22 32.86
CA TYR A 439 5.59 13.51 32.80
C TYR A 439 4.08 13.43 32.60
N TYR A 440 3.53 12.39 31.96
CA TYR A 440 2.10 12.30 31.63
C TYR A 440 1.34 11.32 32.52
N LEU A 441 1.89 10.16 32.78
CA LEU A 441 1.25 9.13 33.60
C LEU A 441 0.86 9.62 34.99
N PRO A 442 1.69 10.42 35.76
CA PRO A 442 1.33 10.92 37.05
C PRO A 442 0.05 11.78 37.03
N PHE A 443 -0.16 12.60 36.00
CA PHE A 443 -1.39 13.41 35.90
C PHE A 443 -2.64 12.55 35.74
N PHE A 444 -2.63 11.59 34.84
CA PHE A 444 -3.79 10.73 34.65
C PHE A 444 -4.14 9.91 35.90
N ARG A 445 -3.14 9.41 36.61
CA ARG A 445 -3.34 8.61 37.83
C ARG A 445 -3.79 9.47 39.02
N ARG A 446 -3.17 10.63 39.22
CA ARG A 446 -3.48 11.53 40.34
C ARG A 446 -4.86 12.17 40.24
N LEU A 447 -5.28 12.52 39.02
CA LEU A 447 -6.58 13.13 38.76
C LEU A 447 -7.75 12.14 38.88
N ASN A 448 -7.45 10.82 38.90
CA ASN A 448 -8.43 9.73 38.89
C ASN A 448 -9.52 9.91 37.82
N VAL A 449 -9.09 10.35 36.63
CA VAL A 449 -10.00 10.60 35.52
C VAL A 449 -10.48 9.28 34.89
N THR A 450 -11.62 9.29 34.22
CA THR A 450 -12.12 8.16 33.40
C THR A 450 -11.75 8.34 31.95
N THR A 451 -11.74 9.60 31.45
CA THR A 451 -11.26 9.94 30.14
C THR A 451 -10.09 10.92 30.20
N ALA A 452 -9.17 10.82 29.24
CA ALA A 452 -8.06 11.77 29.12
C ALA A 452 -8.55 13.21 28.98
N TYR A 453 -9.73 13.41 28.37
CA TYR A 453 -10.28 14.73 28.07
C TYR A 453 -10.82 15.46 29.31
N GLU A 454 -11.10 14.76 30.41
CA GLU A 454 -11.41 15.39 31.70
C GLU A 454 -10.27 16.28 32.21
N TYR A 455 -9.01 15.90 31.94
CA TYR A 455 -7.84 16.74 32.21
C TYR A 455 -7.94 18.08 31.48
N LEU A 456 -8.30 18.07 30.19
CA LEU A 456 -8.40 19.28 29.36
C LEU A 456 -9.47 20.24 29.89
N GLU A 457 -10.56 19.73 30.49
CA GLU A 457 -11.55 20.57 31.14
C GLU A 457 -11.01 21.29 32.34
N ARG A 458 -10.35 20.51 33.25
CA ARG A 458 -9.78 21.07 34.47
C ARG A 458 -8.67 22.07 34.20
N ARG A 459 -7.91 21.83 33.12
CA ARG A 459 -6.78 22.66 32.71
C ARG A 459 -7.18 23.90 31.90
N PHE A 460 -8.11 23.75 31.01
CA PHE A 460 -8.57 24.82 30.10
C PHE A 460 -10.03 25.16 30.31
N ASN A 461 -10.95 24.46 29.72
CA ASN A 461 -12.39 24.65 29.92
C ASN A 461 -13.21 23.49 29.35
N SER A 462 -14.52 23.51 29.60
CA SER A 462 -15.48 22.51 29.13
C SER A 462 -15.58 22.46 27.58
N ALA A 463 -15.39 23.59 26.88
CA ALA A 463 -15.42 23.62 25.43
C ALA A 463 -14.23 22.85 24.82
N THR A 464 -13.03 22.99 25.40
CA THR A 464 -11.83 22.24 24.97
C THR A 464 -12.02 20.73 25.16
N ARG A 465 -12.60 20.28 26.30
CA ARG A 465 -12.93 18.88 26.55
C ARG A 465 -13.89 18.36 25.47
N LEU A 466 -15.02 19.06 25.26
CA LEU A 466 -16.04 18.64 24.32
C LEU A 466 -15.49 18.53 22.90
N MET A 467 -14.73 19.53 22.46
CA MET A 467 -14.11 19.56 21.14
C MET A 467 -13.15 18.37 20.96
N ALA A 468 -12.24 18.15 21.92
CA ALA A 468 -11.29 17.04 21.84
C ALA A 468 -11.98 15.67 21.85
N SER A 469 -13.02 15.50 22.69
CA SER A 469 -13.81 14.25 22.76
C SER A 469 -14.57 13.98 21.46
N VAL A 470 -15.21 14.98 20.87
CA VAL A 470 -15.94 14.83 19.60
C VAL A 470 -14.97 14.46 18.47
N LEU A 471 -13.85 15.17 18.35
CA LEU A 471 -12.84 14.87 17.34
C LEU A 471 -12.24 13.47 17.52
N PHE A 472 -11.98 13.07 18.75
CA PHE A 472 -11.54 11.70 19.05
C PHE A 472 -12.57 10.66 18.61
N ILE A 473 -13.86 10.86 18.92
CA ILE A 473 -14.92 9.93 18.52
C ILE A 473 -14.98 9.83 16.98
N VAL A 474 -14.97 10.96 16.28
CA VAL A 474 -14.97 10.98 14.81
C VAL A 474 -13.73 10.25 14.26
N PHE A 475 -12.55 10.55 14.81
CA PHE A 475 -11.30 9.90 14.42
C PHE A 475 -11.36 8.37 14.65
N MET A 476 -11.87 7.93 15.79
CA MET A 476 -11.97 6.49 16.12
C MET A 476 -13.00 5.77 15.25
N ILE A 477 -14.09 6.40 14.86
CA ILE A 477 -15.06 5.84 13.91
C ILE A 477 -14.39 5.67 12.53
N ALA A 478 -13.68 6.69 12.05
CA ALA A 478 -12.93 6.63 10.80
C ALA A 478 -11.86 5.54 10.84
N ARG A 479 -11.08 5.46 11.94
CA ARG A 479 -10.08 4.41 12.18
C ARG A 479 -10.72 3.02 12.18
N THR A 480 -11.89 2.85 12.82
CA THR A 480 -12.61 1.57 12.84
C THR A 480 -13.03 1.16 11.43
N ALA A 481 -13.54 2.08 10.62
CA ALA A 481 -13.90 1.81 9.23
C ALA A 481 -12.71 1.38 8.39
N LEU A 482 -11.58 2.09 8.49
CA LEU A 482 -10.33 1.75 7.80
C LEU A 482 -9.80 0.37 8.20
N VAL A 483 -9.76 0.09 9.50
CA VAL A 483 -9.26 -1.18 10.04
C VAL A 483 -10.16 -2.36 9.67
N LEU A 484 -11.45 -2.13 9.41
CA LEU A 484 -12.35 -3.14 8.83
C LEU A 484 -12.15 -3.32 7.33
N PHE A 485 -12.08 -2.22 6.60
CA PHE A 485 -12.06 -2.22 5.13
C PHE A 485 -10.75 -2.80 4.57
N LEU A 486 -9.59 -2.30 5.05
CA LEU A 486 -8.31 -2.59 4.41
C LEU A 486 -7.91 -4.08 4.49
N PRO A 487 -8.02 -4.77 5.65
CA PRO A 487 -7.80 -6.20 5.72
C PRO A 487 -8.82 -7.01 4.91
N SER A 488 -10.09 -6.56 4.89
CA SER A 488 -11.13 -7.22 4.11
C SER A 488 -10.83 -7.16 2.61
N LEU A 489 -10.32 -6.03 2.12
CA LEU A 489 -9.92 -5.87 0.73
C LEU A 489 -8.81 -6.85 0.34
N ALA A 490 -7.74 -6.91 1.16
CA ALA A 490 -6.63 -7.83 0.92
C ALA A 490 -7.07 -9.30 1.00
N MET A 491 -7.93 -9.63 1.96
CA MET A 491 -8.48 -10.98 2.11
C MET A 491 -9.35 -11.38 0.93
N THR A 492 -10.23 -10.49 0.47
CA THR A 492 -11.10 -10.75 -0.69
C THR A 492 -10.27 -11.01 -1.94
N ALA A 493 -9.24 -10.21 -2.19
CA ALA A 493 -8.37 -10.38 -3.36
C ALA A 493 -7.69 -11.76 -3.43
N VAL A 494 -7.41 -12.35 -2.27
CA VAL A 494 -6.64 -13.60 -2.18
C VAL A 494 -7.53 -14.83 -1.93
N THR A 495 -8.60 -14.71 -1.12
CA THR A 495 -9.46 -15.84 -0.75
C THR A 495 -10.71 -15.96 -1.63
N GLY A 496 -11.04 -14.94 -2.40
CA GLY A 496 -12.30 -14.85 -3.16
C GLY A 496 -13.54 -14.63 -2.29
N ILE A 497 -13.40 -14.49 -0.96
CA ILE A 497 -14.54 -14.21 -0.07
C ILE A 497 -15.01 -12.77 -0.33
N ASN A 498 -16.33 -12.60 -0.44
CA ASN A 498 -16.89 -11.27 -0.67
C ASN A 498 -16.50 -10.28 0.43
N ILE A 499 -16.03 -9.09 0.05
CA ILE A 499 -15.54 -8.07 0.97
C ILE A 499 -16.55 -7.67 2.05
N TYR A 500 -17.82 -7.60 1.71
CA TYR A 500 -18.89 -7.26 2.65
C TYR A 500 -19.10 -8.34 3.70
N ILE A 501 -18.88 -9.62 3.34
CA ILE A 501 -18.94 -10.74 4.30
C ILE A 501 -17.76 -10.65 5.27
N CYS A 502 -16.55 -10.36 4.79
CA CYS A 502 -15.38 -10.17 5.64
C CYS A 502 -15.59 -9.02 6.63
N ILE A 503 -16.03 -7.85 6.15
CA ILE A 503 -16.32 -6.68 6.97
C ILE A 503 -17.38 -7.02 8.04
N ALA A 504 -18.51 -7.62 7.63
CA ALA A 504 -19.61 -7.94 8.53
C ALA A 504 -19.19 -8.95 9.60
N LEU A 505 -18.49 -10.01 9.23
CA LEU A 505 -18.04 -11.06 10.15
C LEU A 505 -17.14 -10.48 11.25
N MET A 506 -16.11 -9.71 10.89
CA MET A 506 -15.22 -9.07 11.85
C MET A 506 -15.94 -8.06 12.72
N ALA A 507 -16.76 -7.18 12.13
CA ALA A 507 -17.48 -6.15 12.88
C ALA A 507 -18.48 -6.74 13.88
N LEU A 508 -19.37 -7.63 13.44
CA LEU A 508 -20.45 -8.15 14.28
C LEU A 508 -19.93 -8.98 15.45
N ILE A 509 -18.93 -9.84 15.21
CA ILE A 509 -18.32 -10.63 16.30
C ILE A 509 -17.61 -9.71 17.29
N THR A 510 -16.91 -8.68 16.81
CA THR A 510 -16.22 -7.74 17.69
C THR A 510 -17.19 -6.92 18.52
N ILE A 511 -18.25 -6.37 17.91
CA ILE A 511 -19.30 -5.65 18.63
C ILE A 511 -19.91 -6.54 19.72
N LEU A 512 -20.19 -7.79 19.38
CA LEU A 512 -20.80 -8.73 20.32
C LEU A 512 -19.94 -8.93 21.57
N TYR A 513 -18.68 -9.40 21.43
CA TYR A 513 -17.88 -9.72 22.61
C TYR A 513 -17.44 -8.49 23.39
N CYS A 514 -17.14 -7.37 22.73
CA CYS A 514 -16.72 -6.14 23.36
C CYS A 514 -17.83 -5.51 24.22
N THR A 515 -19.05 -5.43 23.69
CA THR A 515 -20.19 -4.83 24.40
C THR A 515 -20.76 -5.71 25.54
N MET A 516 -20.52 -7.03 25.48
CA MET A 516 -20.92 -7.97 26.53
C MET A 516 -20.02 -7.85 27.77
N GLY A 517 -18.70 -7.80 27.61
CA GLY A 517 -17.76 -7.98 28.72
C GLY A 517 -17.00 -6.72 29.17
N GLY A 518 -17.21 -5.54 28.55
CA GLY A 518 -16.51 -4.29 28.88
C GLY A 518 -14.99 -4.35 28.71
N VAL A 519 -14.26 -3.46 29.41
CA VAL A 519 -12.78 -3.33 29.22
C VAL A 519 -12.01 -4.59 29.62
N GLU A 520 -12.48 -5.36 30.58
CA GLU A 520 -11.80 -6.60 31.03
C GLU A 520 -11.80 -7.64 29.91
N ALA A 521 -12.95 -7.83 29.21
CA ALA A 521 -13.04 -8.73 28.07
C ALA A 521 -12.16 -8.25 26.89
N VAL A 522 -12.09 -6.94 26.67
CA VAL A 522 -11.24 -6.37 25.61
C VAL A 522 -9.77 -6.65 25.92
N VAL A 523 -9.29 -6.38 27.13
CA VAL A 523 -7.88 -6.58 27.49
C VAL A 523 -7.45 -8.05 27.39
N TRP A 524 -8.26 -8.98 27.93
CA TRP A 524 -7.94 -10.41 27.83
C TRP A 524 -8.11 -10.95 26.41
N GLY A 525 -9.06 -10.41 25.64
CA GLY A 525 -9.18 -10.64 24.22
C GLY A 525 -7.92 -10.23 23.47
N ASP A 526 -7.43 -9.01 23.75
CA ASP A 526 -6.20 -8.48 23.16
C ASP A 526 -4.96 -9.34 23.49
N VAL A 527 -4.90 -9.90 24.71
CA VAL A 527 -3.78 -10.80 25.11
C VAL A 527 -3.78 -12.06 24.25
N ILE A 528 -4.92 -12.73 24.07
CA ILE A 528 -5.04 -13.93 23.24
C ILE A 528 -4.72 -13.60 21.78
N GLN A 529 -5.30 -12.52 21.28
CA GLN A 529 -5.09 -12.04 19.92
C GLN A 529 -3.64 -11.65 19.67
N GLY A 530 -3.00 -10.99 20.64
CA GLY A 530 -1.57 -10.66 20.57
C GLY A 530 -0.66 -11.89 20.49
N ILE A 531 -0.96 -12.95 21.24
CA ILE A 531 -0.20 -14.22 21.20
C ILE A 531 -0.34 -14.88 19.82
N ILE A 532 -1.54 -14.96 19.28
CA ILE A 532 -1.80 -15.54 17.94
C ILE A 532 -1.08 -14.73 16.86
N LEU A 533 -1.14 -13.40 16.96
CA LEU A 533 -0.52 -12.47 16.03
C LEU A 533 1.02 -12.62 16.03
N VAL A 534 1.64 -12.57 17.20
CA VAL A 534 3.10 -12.69 17.34
C VAL A 534 3.59 -14.08 16.93
N GLY A 535 2.89 -15.13 17.38
CA GLY A 535 3.19 -16.50 17.00
C GLY A 535 3.10 -16.73 15.50
N GLY A 536 2.04 -16.23 14.87
CA GLY A 536 1.87 -16.28 13.42
C GLY A 536 2.97 -15.54 12.66
N ALA A 537 3.34 -14.32 13.09
CA ALA A 537 4.41 -13.55 12.46
C ALA A 537 5.77 -14.27 12.54
N ILE A 538 6.11 -14.83 13.71
CA ILE A 538 7.36 -15.59 13.88
C ILE A 538 7.36 -16.84 12.96
N LEU A 539 6.27 -17.59 12.92
CA LEU A 539 6.14 -18.77 12.07
C LEU A 539 6.29 -18.42 10.58
N ALA A 540 5.65 -17.33 10.13
CA ALA A 540 5.78 -16.87 8.75
C ALA A 540 7.21 -16.44 8.42
N ALA A 541 7.87 -15.69 9.31
CA ALA A 541 9.26 -15.27 9.11
C ALA A 541 10.22 -16.47 9.02
N VAL A 542 10.07 -17.44 9.92
CA VAL A 542 10.89 -18.68 9.91
C VAL A 542 10.64 -19.47 8.62
N TYR A 543 9.38 -19.64 8.22
CA TYR A 543 9.04 -20.35 6.99
C TYR A 543 9.71 -19.72 5.77
N LEU A 544 9.63 -18.38 5.63
CA LEU A 544 10.26 -17.66 4.53
C LEU A 544 11.78 -17.81 4.51
N ILE A 545 12.45 -17.69 5.66
CA ILE A 545 13.90 -17.84 5.75
C ILE A 545 14.33 -19.24 5.33
N VAL A 546 13.60 -20.28 5.74
CA VAL A 546 13.96 -21.68 5.48
C VAL A 546 13.69 -22.07 4.04
N ASN A 547 12.68 -21.52 3.40
CA ASN A 547 12.25 -21.90 2.04
C ASN A 547 12.70 -20.93 0.95
N THR A 548 13.64 -20.02 1.24
CA THR A 548 14.23 -19.14 0.22
C THR A 548 15.30 -19.90 -0.57
N GLY A 549 15.12 -20.03 -1.89
CA GLY A 549 16.09 -20.67 -2.79
C GLY A 549 16.39 -22.12 -2.44
N GLU A 550 17.55 -22.61 -2.87
CA GLU A 550 17.99 -24.00 -2.64
C GLU A 550 18.68 -24.19 -1.29
N HIS A 551 19.34 -23.16 -0.76
CA HIS A 551 20.12 -23.21 0.47
C HIS A 551 19.42 -22.50 1.66
N GLY A 552 18.15 -22.18 1.55
CA GLY A 552 17.32 -21.63 2.62
C GLY A 552 17.87 -20.34 3.24
N ALA A 553 18.25 -20.41 4.54
CA ALA A 553 18.73 -19.24 5.28
C ALA A 553 19.98 -18.58 4.67
N SER A 554 20.85 -19.33 4.00
CA SER A 554 22.05 -18.79 3.34
C SER A 554 21.64 -17.88 2.18
N ASP A 555 20.75 -18.35 1.32
CA ASP A 555 20.26 -17.60 0.17
C ASP A 555 19.46 -16.36 0.62
N PHE A 556 18.65 -16.50 1.69
CA PHE A 556 17.95 -15.37 2.30
C PHE A 556 18.92 -14.25 2.69
N TRP A 557 19.99 -14.56 3.46
CA TRP A 557 20.93 -13.53 3.91
C TRP A 557 21.74 -12.93 2.76
N GLN A 558 22.17 -13.76 1.81
CA GLN A 558 22.94 -13.28 0.67
C GLN A 558 22.11 -12.33 -0.18
N ILE A 559 20.92 -12.76 -0.62
CA ILE A 559 20.04 -11.94 -1.47
C ILE A 559 19.64 -10.64 -0.75
N ALA A 560 19.27 -10.74 0.54
CA ALA A 560 18.85 -9.57 1.30
C ALA A 560 19.98 -8.54 1.47
N THR A 561 21.24 -9.00 1.62
CA THR A 561 22.42 -8.12 1.72
C THR A 561 22.80 -7.52 0.37
N ASP A 562 22.78 -8.31 -0.69
CA ASP A 562 23.13 -7.86 -2.05
C ASP A 562 22.18 -6.78 -2.57
N HIS A 563 20.92 -6.79 -2.08
CA HIS A 563 19.89 -5.81 -2.44
C HIS A 563 19.63 -4.75 -1.35
N ASP A 564 20.53 -4.54 -0.40
CA ASP A 564 20.44 -3.53 0.66
C ASP A 564 19.11 -3.56 1.46
N LYS A 565 18.48 -4.73 1.61
CA LYS A 565 17.17 -4.86 2.27
C LYS A 565 17.19 -4.50 3.75
N PHE A 566 18.35 -4.57 4.41
CA PHE A 566 18.52 -4.23 5.82
C PHE A 566 18.90 -2.75 6.07
N ARG A 567 18.81 -1.89 5.08
CA ARG A 567 19.13 -0.48 5.23
C ARG A 567 18.14 0.21 6.17
N LEU A 568 18.66 0.72 7.32
CA LEU A 568 17.87 1.37 8.36
C LEU A 568 17.67 2.87 8.14
N PHE A 569 18.61 3.52 7.48
CA PHE A 569 18.61 4.96 7.30
C PHE A 569 18.89 5.35 5.86
N LEU A 570 18.03 6.18 5.33
CA LEU A 570 18.23 6.80 4.03
C LEU A 570 18.94 8.15 4.24
N PHE A 571 20.19 8.22 3.83
CA PHE A 571 20.96 9.46 3.77
C PHE A 571 21.06 9.91 2.32
N ASP A 572 20.60 11.14 2.05
CA ASP A 572 20.79 11.79 0.76
C ASP A 572 21.72 12.98 0.94
N PRO A 573 23.02 12.86 0.58
CA PRO A 573 23.96 13.95 0.72
C PRO A 573 23.68 15.13 -0.22
N GLU A 574 23.04 14.89 -1.36
CA GLU A 574 22.71 15.93 -2.34
C GLU A 574 21.49 16.76 -1.89
N HIS A 575 20.53 16.11 -1.21
CA HIS A 575 19.32 16.74 -0.70
C HIS A 575 19.13 16.46 0.80
N PRO A 576 19.97 17.04 1.68
CA PRO A 576 19.97 16.71 3.12
C PRO A 576 18.65 17.07 3.83
N PHE A 577 17.87 18.00 3.29
CA PHE A 577 16.55 18.42 3.81
C PHE A 577 15.39 17.98 2.89
N ASP A 578 15.47 16.78 2.34
CA ASP A 578 14.36 16.22 1.58
C ASP A 578 13.18 15.89 2.50
N PHE A 579 12.05 16.58 2.27
CA PHE A 579 10.79 16.42 2.99
C PHE A 579 9.83 15.43 2.33
N VAL A 580 10.14 14.97 1.13
CA VAL A 580 9.29 14.11 0.31
C VAL A 580 9.58 12.64 0.59
N ASN A 581 10.84 12.27 0.61
CA ASN A 581 11.27 10.91 0.88
C ASN A 581 11.36 10.63 2.38
N ALA A 582 11.29 9.33 2.75
CA ALA A 582 11.44 8.89 4.13
C ALA A 582 12.92 8.88 4.56
N THR A 583 13.56 10.04 4.55
CA THR A 583 14.93 10.22 5.05
C THR A 583 14.99 9.97 6.55
N TRP A 584 16.20 9.76 7.07
CA TRP A 584 16.42 9.39 8.47
C TRP A 584 15.74 10.36 9.46
N TRP A 585 15.82 11.67 9.22
CA TRP A 585 15.25 12.69 10.11
C TRP A 585 13.72 12.78 9.98
N VAL A 586 13.15 12.57 8.77
CA VAL A 586 11.69 12.50 8.54
C VAL A 586 11.10 11.34 9.34
N VAL A 587 11.75 10.18 9.30
CA VAL A 587 11.31 8.97 10.02
C VAL A 587 11.42 9.16 11.53
N ILE A 588 12.51 9.74 12.02
CA ILE A 588 12.71 9.95 13.46
C ILE A 588 11.75 11.02 14.01
N LEU A 589 11.68 12.21 13.38
CA LEU A 589 10.78 13.27 13.84
C LEU A 589 9.31 12.85 13.76
N GLY A 590 8.94 12.23 12.64
CA GLY A 590 7.60 11.68 12.45
C GLY A 590 7.29 10.59 13.47
N GLY A 591 8.21 9.67 13.69
CA GLY A 591 8.08 8.59 14.66
C GLY A 591 7.91 9.09 16.09
N LEU A 592 8.73 10.05 16.53
CA LEU A 592 8.61 10.65 17.84
C LEU A 592 7.27 11.37 18.02
N ALA A 593 6.85 12.18 17.06
CA ALA A 593 5.61 12.94 17.14
C ALA A 593 4.37 12.02 17.14
N ASN A 594 4.29 11.09 16.20
CA ASN A 594 3.15 10.17 16.08
C ASN A 594 3.01 9.27 17.31
N ASN A 595 4.12 8.77 17.86
CA ASN A 595 4.09 8.00 19.09
C ASN A 595 3.73 8.86 20.30
N LEU A 596 4.23 10.11 20.39
CA LEU A 596 3.85 11.02 21.48
C LEU A 596 2.34 11.26 21.46
N ILE A 597 1.74 11.54 20.30
CA ILE A 597 0.29 11.70 20.15
C ILE A 597 -0.45 10.47 20.68
N SER A 598 -0.07 9.28 20.19
CA SER A 598 -0.75 8.03 20.54
C SER A 598 -0.68 7.72 22.04
N TYR A 599 0.45 7.97 22.70
CA TYR A 599 0.65 7.64 24.11
C TYR A 599 0.17 8.72 25.09
N THR A 600 -0.14 9.94 24.62
CA THR A 600 -0.51 11.06 25.48
C THR A 600 -1.94 11.57 25.29
N SER A 601 -2.58 11.27 24.13
CA SER A 601 -3.89 11.81 23.80
C SER A 601 -4.91 10.78 23.33
N ASP A 602 -4.49 9.54 23.02
CA ASP A 602 -5.39 8.47 22.59
C ASP A 602 -6.03 7.79 23.82
N GLN A 603 -7.34 7.94 23.96
CA GLN A 603 -8.10 7.32 25.05
C GLN A 603 -7.98 5.80 25.05
N THR A 604 -7.78 5.16 23.89
CA THR A 604 -7.60 3.70 23.83
C THR A 604 -6.36 3.23 24.59
N VAL A 605 -5.31 4.01 24.59
CA VAL A 605 -4.05 3.73 25.30
C VAL A 605 -4.14 4.17 26.77
N ILE A 606 -4.63 5.40 27.01
CA ILE A 606 -4.72 5.97 28.36
C ILE A 606 -5.66 5.14 29.24
N GLN A 607 -6.74 4.63 28.70
CA GLN A 607 -7.65 3.78 29.45
C GLN A 607 -6.95 2.55 30.04
N ARG A 608 -5.97 1.95 29.32
CA ARG A 608 -5.19 0.81 29.84
C ARG A 608 -4.27 1.20 31.00
N TYR A 609 -3.75 2.43 31.02
CA TYR A 609 -2.99 2.91 32.18
C TYR A 609 -3.85 2.94 33.45
N LEU A 610 -5.14 3.21 33.27
CA LEU A 610 -6.10 3.33 34.38
C LEU A 610 -6.66 1.97 34.84
N THR A 611 -6.47 0.89 34.06
CA THR A 611 -6.93 -0.47 34.43
C THR A 611 -5.99 -1.21 35.39
N THR A 612 -4.75 -0.72 35.56
CA THR A 612 -3.75 -1.33 36.47
C THR A 612 -3.92 -0.84 37.91
N SER A 613 -3.41 -1.60 38.88
CA SER A 613 -3.54 -1.28 40.30
C SER A 613 -2.85 0.03 40.72
N ASP A 614 -1.64 0.27 40.20
CA ASP A 614 -0.80 1.39 40.65
C ASP A 614 0.02 1.98 39.52
N GLU A 615 0.68 3.11 39.75
CA GLU A 615 1.49 3.83 38.75
C GLU A 615 2.69 3.01 38.27
N LYS A 616 3.33 2.23 39.19
CA LYS A 616 4.48 1.38 38.79
C LYS A 616 4.05 0.27 37.85
N SER A 617 2.87 -0.31 38.07
CA SER A 617 2.27 -1.31 37.18
C SER A 617 1.92 -0.71 35.84
N ALA A 618 1.34 0.49 35.79
CA ALA A 618 1.09 1.20 34.55
C ALA A 618 2.40 1.47 33.77
N ALA A 619 3.44 1.97 34.46
CA ALA A 619 4.75 2.22 33.85
C ALA A 619 5.39 0.95 33.26
N ARG A 620 5.33 -0.18 33.99
CA ARG A 620 5.78 -1.48 33.46
C ARG A 620 4.99 -1.91 32.23
N GLY A 621 3.67 -1.70 32.22
CA GLY A 621 2.83 -1.96 31.06
C GLY A 621 3.25 -1.17 29.83
N ILE A 622 3.53 0.14 29.98
CA ILE A 622 4.01 1.02 28.90
C ILE A 622 5.36 0.51 28.35
N LEU A 623 6.31 0.19 29.23
CA LEU A 623 7.61 -0.33 28.81
C LEU A 623 7.50 -1.70 28.12
N THR A 624 6.63 -2.59 28.61
CA THR A 624 6.35 -3.88 27.99
C THR A 624 5.85 -3.71 26.57
N ASN A 625 4.87 -2.83 26.38
CA ASN A 625 4.39 -2.51 25.04
C ASN A 625 5.49 -1.94 24.14
N GLY A 626 6.30 -0.97 24.63
CA GLY A 626 7.40 -0.41 23.85
C GLY A 626 8.43 -1.47 23.43
N LEU A 627 8.82 -2.35 24.35
CA LEU A 627 9.75 -3.44 24.07
C LEU A 627 9.15 -4.45 23.07
N MET A 628 7.90 -4.86 23.27
CA MET A 628 7.22 -5.77 22.34
C MET A 628 7.10 -5.17 20.95
N SER A 629 6.76 -3.89 20.84
CA SER A 629 6.66 -3.20 19.55
C SER A 629 7.98 -3.24 18.79
N VAL A 630 9.11 -2.94 19.45
CA VAL A 630 10.44 -3.00 18.83
C VAL A 630 10.78 -4.43 18.38
N VAL A 631 10.62 -5.42 19.26
CA VAL A 631 11.03 -6.81 18.99
C VAL A 631 10.14 -7.47 17.94
N VAL A 632 8.82 -7.33 18.05
CA VAL A 632 7.88 -8.00 17.13
C VAL A 632 7.91 -7.37 15.75
N THR A 633 8.17 -6.07 15.66
CA THR A 633 8.29 -5.42 14.34
C THR A 633 9.49 -5.92 13.55
N ILE A 634 10.56 -6.41 14.20
CA ILE A 634 11.65 -7.12 13.50
C ILE A 634 11.08 -8.30 12.69
N ALA A 635 10.17 -9.08 13.27
CA ALA A 635 9.57 -10.21 12.56
C ALA A 635 8.79 -9.74 11.31
N PHE A 636 8.06 -8.62 11.38
CA PHE A 636 7.34 -8.09 10.23
C PHE A 636 8.26 -7.59 9.11
N PHE A 637 9.33 -6.90 9.45
CA PHE A 637 10.34 -6.48 8.47
C PHE A 637 11.07 -7.69 7.88
N THR A 638 11.36 -8.71 8.71
CA THR A 638 11.92 -9.97 8.23
C THR A 638 10.97 -10.70 7.29
N ILE A 639 9.65 -10.72 7.56
CA ILE A 639 8.65 -11.26 6.62
C ILE A 639 8.73 -10.52 5.28
N GLY A 640 8.77 -9.18 5.29
CA GLY A 640 8.86 -8.41 4.05
C GLY A 640 10.12 -8.70 3.25
N THR A 641 11.27 -8.75 3.92
CA THR A 641 12.55 -9.16 3.31
C THR A 641 12.47 -10.60 2.80
N GLY A 642 11.88 -11.51 3.57
CA GLY A 642 11.69 -12.90 3.18
C GLY A 642 10.76 -13.08 1.98
N LEU A 643 9.70 -12.29 1.87
CA LEU A 643 8.84 -12.26 0.68
C LEU A 643 9.63 -11.82 -0.56
N TYR A 644 10.49 -10.82 -0.40
CA TYR A 644 11.36 -10.36 -1.47
C TYR A 644 12.32 -11.46 -1.94
N THR A 645 13.05 -12.07 -1.02
CA THR A 645 14.04 -13.12 -1.33
C THR A 645 13.37 -14.38 -1.87
N PHE A 646 12.22 -14.77 -1.30
CA PHE A 646 11.44 -15.91 -1.76
C PHE A 646 10.94 -15.72 -3.20
N PHE A 647 10.28 -14.61 -3.52
CA PHE A 647 9.75 -14.38 -4.88
C PHE A 647 10.83 -13.99 -5.89
N GLN A 648 12.01 -13.56 -5.46
CA GLN A 648 13.16 -13.43 -6.36
C GLN A 648 13.70 -14.78 -6.80
N THR A 649 13.67 -15.78 -5.91
CA THR A 649 14.08 -17.16 -6.24
C THR A 649 12.97 -17.98 -6.90
N HIS A 650 11.70 -17.63 -6.68
CA HIS A 650 10.50 -18.29 -7.22
C HIS A 650 9.59 -17.30 -7.99
N PRO A 651 10.09 -16.62 -9.02
CA PRO A 651 9.33 -15.55 -9.69
C PRO A 651 8.07 -16.05 -10.42
N ALA A 652 8.05 -17.32 -10.86
CA ALA A 652 6.91 -17.92 -11.55
C ALA A 652 5.70 -18.18 -10.63
N GLU A 653 5.90 -18.19 -9.32
CA GLU A 653 4.84 -18.45 -8.33
C GLU A 653 4.09 -17.19 -7.91
N LEU A 654 4.53 -16.03 -8.35
CA LEU A 654 3.91 -14.76 -8.03
C LEU A 654 2.66 -14.51 -8.90
N ASP A 655 1.58 -14.03 -8.28
CA ASP A 655 0.36 -13.68 -8.99
C ASP A 655 0.55 -12.42 -9.85
N ILE A 656 0.52 -12.62 -11.16
CA ILE A 656 0.69 -11.56 -12.14
C ILE A 656 -0.51 -10.60 -12.24
N THR A 657 -1.64 -10.96 -11.64
CA THR A 657 -2.88 -10.15 -11.63
C THR A 657 -3.04 -9.33 -10.35
N MET A 658 -2.13 -9.46 -9.39
CA MET A 658 -2.19 -8.79 -8.09
C MET A 658 -2.28 -7.27 -8.24
N ALA A 659 -3.44 -6.70 -7.99
CA ALA A 659 -3.71 -5.27 -8.22
C ALA A 659 -2.94 -4.33 -7.27
N LYS A 660 -2.58 -4.79 -6.06
CA LYS A 660 -1.94 -3.97 -5.00
C LYS A 660 -0.83 -4.76 -4.31
N SER A 661 0.33 -4.15 -4.14
CA SER A 661 1.48 -4.75 -3.45
C SER A 661 1.19 -5.11 -1.98
N ASP A 662 0.22 -4.42 -1.34
CA ASP A 662 -0.20 -4.74 0.03
C ASP A 662 -0.83 -6.15 0.16
N ALA A 663 -1.27 -6.76 -0.95
CA ALA A 663 -1.80 -8.11 -0.97
C ALA A 663 -0.71 -9.20 -1.01
N ILE A 664 0.57 -8.85 -1.12
CA ILE A 664 1.66 -9.82 -1.27
C ILE A 664 1.76 -10.81 -0.09
N PHE A 665 1.61 -10.34 1.14
CA PHE A 665 1.68 -11.21 2.31
C PHE A 665 0.43 -12.09 2.45
N PRO A 666 -0.82 -11.58 2.33
CA PRO A 666 -2.00 -12.44 2.21
C PRO A 666 -1.92 -13.45 1.06
N PHE A 667 -1.40 -13.05 -0.11
CA PHE A 667 -1.19 -13.97 -1.23
C PHE A 667 -0.23 -15.11 -0.84
N PHE A 668 0.93 -14.77 -0.27
CA PHE A 668 1.89 -15.77 0.21
C PHE A 668 1.26 -16.73 1.24
N MET A 669 0.46 -16.22 2.20
CA MET A 669 -0.22 -17.05 3.18
C MET A 669 -1.14 -18.09 2.53
N MET A 670 -1.78 -17.76 1.41
CA MET A 670 -2.73 -18.61 0.75
C MET A 670 -2.12 -19.57 -0.28
N SER A 671 -1.05 -19.13 -0.96
CA SER A 671 -0.45 -19.89 -2.06
C SER A 671 0.68 -20.81 -1.62
N GLN A 672 1.45 -20.39 -0.60
CA GLN A 672 2.71 -21.06 -0.25
C GLN A 672 2.67 -21.82 1.08
N LEU A 673 1.76 -21.47 1.98
CA LEU A 673 1.73 -22.10 3.29
C LEU A 673 0.90 -23.39 3.31
N PRO A 674 1.32 -24.38 4.11
CA PRO A 674 0.52 -25.58 4.34
C PRO A 674 -0.87 -25.26 4.90
N ALA A 675 -1.86 -26.08 4.52
CA ALA A 675 -3.21 -25.97 5.06
C ALA A 675 -3.19 -26.07 6.60
N GLY A 676 -3.99 -25.26 7.26
CA GLY A 676 -4.01 -25.07 8.71
C GLY A 676 -3.08 -23.95 9.17
N LEU A 677 -1.84 -23.87 8.71
CA LEU A 677 -0.96 -22.73 8.99
C LEU A 677 -1.45 -21.47 8.28
N ALA A 678 -1.89 -21.59 7.02
CA ALA A 678 -2.58 -20.52 6.30
C ALA A 678 -3.82 -20.03 7.09
N GLY A 679 -4.66 -20.95 7.57
CA GLY A 679 -5.82 -20.64 8.41
C GLY A 679 -5.44 -19.93 9.71
N LEU A 680 -4.34 -20.31 10.36
CA LEU A 680 -3.84 -19.66 11.58
C LEU A 680 -3.38 -18.22 11.32
N LEU A 681 -2.65 -17.98 10.21
CA LEU A 681 -2.19 -16.64 9.86
C LEU A 681 -3.35 -15.73 9.44
N ILE A 682 -4.33 -16.27 8.75
CA ILE A 682 -5.58 -15.55 8.47
C ILE A 682 -6.31 -15.21 9.78
N ALA A 683 -6.39 -16.15 10.72
CA ALA A 683 -6.95 -15.86 12.05
C ALA A 683 -6.13 -14.78 12.79
N ALA A 684 -4.81 -14.70 12.60
CA ALA A 684 -3.98 -13.64 13.15
C ALA A 684 -4.32 -12.26 12.54
N VAL A 685 -4.60 -12.19 11.23
CA VAL A 685 -5.10 -10.95 10.59
C VAL A 685 -6.44 -10.52 11.18
N PHE A 686 -7.38 -11.48 11.35
CA PHE A 686 -8.66 -11.23 12.02
C PHE A 686 -8.45 -10.78 13.48
N ALA A 687 -7.53 -11.41 14.20
CA ALA A 687 -7.19 -11.05 15.58
C ALA A 687 -6.68 -9.61 15.67
N ALA A 688 -5.75 -9.21 14.80
CA ALA A 688 -5.22 -7.86 14.73
C ALA A 688 -6.29 -6.80 14.37
N THR A 689 -7.24 -7.16 13.50
CA THR A 689 -8.40 -6.33 13.18
C THR A 689 -9.31 -6.17 14.39
N MET A 690 -9.73 -7.29 14.98
CA MET A 690 -10.73 -7.35 16.05
C MET A 690 -10.23 -6.71 17.36
N SER A 691 -8.94 -6.84 17.71
CA SER A 691 -8.34 -6.18 18.88
C SER A 691 -8.42 -4.65 18.77
N THR A 692 -8.03 -4.11 17.61
CA THR A 692 -8.09 -2.67 17.36
C THR A 692 -9.53 -2.15 17.38
N ILE A 693 -10.47 -2.85 16.73
CA ILE A 693 -11.88 -2.44 16.69
C ILE A 693 -12.51 -2.49 18.08
N ALA A 694 -12.28 -3.57 18.85
CA ALA A 694 -12.80 -3.70 20.22
C ALA A 694 -12.35 -2.55 21.11
N SER A 695 -11.09 -2.20 21.00
CA SER A 695 -10.49 -1.09 21.73
C SER A 695 -11.06 0.26 21.31
N ASN A 696 -11.25 0.48 20.02
CA ASN A 696 -11.87 1.70 19.50
C ASN A 696 -13.32 1.82 19.99
N ILE A 697 -14.14 0.76 19.86
CA ILE A 697 -15.55 0.73 20.29
C ILE A 697 -15.65 1.02 21.78
N ASN A 698 -14.81 0.38 22.60
CA ASN A 698 -14.81 0.57 24.06
C ASN A 698 -14.45 2.01 24.44
N SER A 699 -13.45 2.60 23.78
CA SER A 699 -13.00 3.97 24.03
C SER A 699 -13.99 5.02 23.54
N ILE A 700 -14.63 4.81 22.39
CA ILE A 700 -15.74 5.66 21.91
C ILE A 700 -16.90 5.60 22.91
N SER A 701 -17.27 4.41 23.35
CA SER A 701 -18.33 4.18 24.32
C SER A 701 -18.04 4.93 25.62
N THR A 702 -16.81 4.88 26.12
CA THR A 702 -16.36 5.60 27.31
C THR A 702 -16.41 7.11 27.12
N ALA A 703 -15.79 7.63 26.07
CA ALA A 703 -15.76 9.06 25.78
C ALA A 703 -17.18 9.64 25.55
N PHE A 704 -18.02 8.94 24.81
CA PHE A 704 -19.40 9.36 24.60
C PHE A 704 -20.20 9.43 25.91
N THR A 705 -20.12 8.36 26.71
CA THR A 705 -20.91 8.25 27.94
C THR A 705 -20.45 9.26 28.99
N VAL A 706 -19.13 9.46 29.15
CA VAL A 706 -18.56 10.32 30.20
C VAL A 706 -18.52 11.80 29.78
N ASP A 707 -18.09 12.06 28.56
CA ASP A 707 -17.79 13.44 28.13
C ASP A 707 -18.97 14.14 27.46
N LEU A 708 -19.87 13.39 26.76
CA LEU A 708 -21.02 13.97 26.08
C LEU A 708 -22.31 13.76 26.88
N TRP A 709 -22.74 12.50 27.06
CA TRP A 709 -24.03 12.17 27.67
C TRP A 709 -24.10 12.58 29.14
N GLY A 710 -23.04 12.32 29.91
CA GLY A 710 -22.97 12.72 31.33
C GLY A 710 -23.15 14.20 31.56
N LYS A 711 -22.52 15.03 30.67
CA LYS A 711 -22.66 16.51 30.79
C LYS A 711 -24.04 17.04 30.39
N VAL A 712 -24.68 16.44 29.43
CA VAL A 712 -26.05 16.85 29.07
C VAL A 712 -27.00 16.56 30.23
N HIS A 713 -26.89 15.40 30.86
CA HIS A 713 -27.76 15.03 31.99
C HIS A 713 -27.50 15.81 33.26
N SER A 714 -26.23 16.14 33.59
CA SER A 714 -25.90 16.98 34.75
C SER A 714 -26.44 18.41 34.67
N ARG A 715 -26.66 18.93 33.46
CA ARG A 715 -27.27 20.24 33.20
C ARG A 715 -28.81 20.26 33.27
N THR A 716 -29.45 19.10 33.14
CA THR A 716 -30.92 18.99 33.13
C THR A 716 -31.52 18.68 34.49
N LEU A 717 -30.71 18.34 35.50
CA LEU A 717 -31.19 18.13 36.84
C LEU A 717 -31.45 19.50 37.55
N PRO A 718 -32.63 19.73 38.16
CA PRO A 718 -32.89 20.96 38.89
C PRO A 718 -31.90 21.15 40.02
N LYS A 719 -31.36 22.36 40.15
CA LYS A 719 -30.43 22.77 41.24
C LYS A 719 -31.09 22.78 42.63
N GLY A 720 -32.05 21.93 42.91
CA GLY A 720 -32.80 21.93 44.14
C GLY A 720 -33.26 20.53 44.56
N GLY A 721 -32.35 19.71 45.02
CA GLY A 721 -32.69 18.37 45.52
C GLY A 721 -31.52 17.67 46.20
N ALA A 722 -30.79 18.41 47.05
CA ALA A 722 -29.92 17.81 48.05
C ALA A 722 -30.82 17.39 49.22
N SER A 723 -31.34 16.16 49.16
CA SER A 723 -31.89 15.55 50.38
C SER A 723 -30.71 15.21 51.29
N ASP A 724 -30.73 15.81 52.48
CA ASP A 724 -29.96 15.40 53.64
C ASP A 724 -30.05 13.88 53.87
N SER A 725 -29.01 13.17 53.48
CA SER A 725 -28.75 11.83 53.95
C SER A 725 -27.34 11.79 54.50
N GLN A 726 -27.31 11.69 55.79
CA GLN A 726 -26.24 11.64 56.77
C GLN A 726 -25.01 10.84 56.32
N THR A 727 -23.86 11.53 56.46
CA THR A 727 -22.56 11.05 56.97
C THR A 727 -22.41 9.55 57.16
N THR A 728 -21.73 8.91 56.26
CA THR A 728 -20.84 7.79 56.56
C THR A 728 -19.42 8.18 56.21
N SER A 729 -18.58 8.20 57.25
CA SER A 729 -17.14 8.43 57.17
C SER A 729 -16.46 7.34 56.36
N GLY A 730 -16.03 7.66 55.17
CA GLY A 730 -15.18 6.83 54.30
C GLY A 730 -14.66 7.67 53.16
N ASN A 731 -13.36 7.69 52.97
CA ASN A 731 -12.61 8.42 51.90
C ASN A 731 -12.81 7.80 50.50
N GLU A 732 -14.07 7.53 50.13
CA GLU A 732 -14.39 7.02 48.77
C GLU A 732 -14.89 8.18 47.91
N SER A 733 -14.17 8.45 46.84
CA SER A 733 -14.63 9.35 45.80
C SER A 733 -15.96 8.85 45.23
N PRO A 734 -16.97 9.73 44.94
CA PRO A 734 -18.27 9.31 44.40
C PRO A 734 -18.13 8.52 43.12
N SER A 735 -18.89 7.43 43.01
CA SER A 735 -18.90 6.60 41.80
C SER A 735 -19.32 7.42 40.58
N LEU A 736 -18.89 7.03 39.40
CA LEU A 736 -19.22 7.73 38.13
C LEU A 736 -20.76 7.89 37.95
N GLY A 737 -21.55 6.95 38.41
CA GLY A 737 -23.01 7.02 38.40
C GLY A 737 -23.58 8.07 39.38
N GLU A 738 -22.98 8.23 40.56
CA GLU A 738 -23.35 9.26 41.52
C GLU A 738 -22.94 10.65 41.09
N ALA A 739 -21.76 10.76 40.43
CA ALA A 739 -21.29 12.03 39.88
C ALA A 739 -22.15 12.51 38.69
N ILE A 740 -22.79 11.61 37.96
CA ILE A 740 -23.67 11.91 36.83
C ILE A 740 -25.16 12.04 37.28
N GLY A 741 -25.52 11.64 38.50
CA GLY A 741 -26.90 11.65 38.99
C GLY A 741 -27.82 10.60 38.35
N VAL A 742 -27.26 9.57 37.76
CA VAL A 742 -27.95 8.49 37.06
C VAL A 742 -27.52 7.15 37.62
N GLY A 743 -28.44 6.21 37.78
CA GLY A 743 -28.13 4.89 38.34
C GLY A 743 -27.08 4.16 37.48
N GLN A 744 -26.13 3.48 38.13
CA GLN A 744 -24.98 2.80 37.51
C GLN A 744 -25.38 1.86 36.37
N ALA A 745 -26.50 1.13 36.50
CA ALA A 745 -27.03 0.24 35.45
C ALA A 745 -27.49 1.00 34.20
N SER A 746 -27.98 2.24 34.31
CA SER A 746 -28.37 3.08 33.18
C SER A 746 -27.15 3.58 32.43
N THR A 747 -26.07 3.97 33.10
CA THR A 747 -24.80 4.39 32.52
C THR A 747 -24.16 3.29 31.68
N VAL A 748 -24.15 2.04 32.18
CA VAL A 748 -23.62 0.90 31.44
C VAL A 748 -24.49 0.58 30.21
N LYS A 749 -25.84 0.73 30.30
CA LYS A 749 -26.72 0.56 29.13
C LYS A 749 -26.41 1.59 28.03
N VAL A 750 -26.25 2.86 28.38
CA VAL A 750 -25.87 3.92 27.45
C VAL A 750 -24.54 3.62 26.80
N ALA A 751 -23.54 3.19 27.57
CA ALA A 751 -22.23 2.81 27.05
C ALA A 751 -22.33 1.65 26.03
N ARG A 752 -23.09 0.61 26.34
CA ARG A 752 -23.30 -0.51 25.40
C ARG A 752 -23.97 -0.06 24.10
N ILE A 753 -25.01 0.76 24.19
CA ILE A 753 -25.71 1.30 23.01
C ILE A 753 -24.76 2.16 22.18
N ALA A 754 -24.00 3.07 22.80
CA ALA A 754 -23.02 3.90 22.12
C ALA A 754 -21.95 3.07 21.40
N GLY A 755 -21.46 1.99 22.05
CA GLY A 755 -20.51 1.07 21.44
C GLY A 755 -21.09 0.31 20.22
N ILE A 756 -22.33 -0.19 20.34
CA ILE A 756 -23.01 -0.85 19.22
C ILE A 756 -23.19 0.14 18.06
N CYS A 757 -23.69 1.34 18.31
CA CYS A 757 -23.90 2.36 17.28
C CYS A 757 -22.56 2.75 16.60
N ALA A 758 -21.50 2.94 17.37
CA ALA A 758 -20.17 3.26 16.85
C ALA A 758 -19.60 2.14 15.96
N GLY A 759 -19.73 0.88 16.38
CA GLY A 759 -19.30 -0.28 15.61
C GLY A 759 -20.09 -0.46 14.31
N LEU A 760 -21.42 -0.32 14.37
CA LEU A 760 -22.28 -0.39 13.17
C LEU A 760 -22.02 0.78 12.21
N LEU A 761 -21.78 1.99 12.72
CA LEU A 761 -21.43 3.12 11.89
C LEU A 761 -20.06 2.92 11.21
N GLY A 762 -19.06 2.42 11.96
CA GLY A 762 -17.76 2.05 11.39
C GLY A 762 -17.88 0.98 10.30
N MET A 763 -18.71 -0.04 10.51
CA MET A 763 -19.02 -1.08 9.52
C MET A 763 -19.68 -0.48 8.26
N ALA A 764 -20.67 0.39 8.42
CA ALA A 764 -21.35 1.04 7.29
C ALA A 764 -20.40 1.89 6.45
N ILE A 765 -19.52 2.67 7.11
CA ILE A 765 -18.50 3.47 6.42
C ILE A 765 -17.48 2.54 5.72
N ALA A 766 -17.07 1.43 6.34
CA ALA A 766 -16.18 0.44 5.70
C ALA A 766 -16.81 -0.15 4.42
N CYS A 767 -18.10 -0.45 4.44
CA CYS A 767 -18.84 -0.91 3.26
C CYS A 767 -18.91 0.17 2.16
N LEU A 768 -19.07 1.44 2.52
CA LEU A 768 -19.00 2.55 1.56
C LEU A 768 -17.59 2.71 0.98
N MET A 769 -16.54 2.57 1.80
CA MET A 769 -15.15 2.61 1.33
C MET A 769 -14.82 1.50 0.32
N ALA A 770 -15.54 0.38 0.38
CA ALA A 770 -15.37 -0.71 -0.58
C ALA A 770 -15.74 -0.32 -2.04
N THR A 771 -16.38 0.82 -2.24
CA THR A 771 -16.70 1.38 -3.56
C THR A 771 -15.62 2.35 -4.08
N VAL A 772 -14.59 2.66 -3.27
CA VAL A 772 -13.54 3.65 -3.59
C VAL A 772 -12.21 2.94 -3.86
N ASP A 773 -11.50 3.37 -4.89
CA ASP A 773 -10.16 2.83 -5.16
C ASP A 773 -9.08 3.53 -4.31
N ILE A 774 -8.40 2.79 -3.45
CA ILE A 774 -7.34 3.26 -2.56
C ILE A 774 -6.02 2.60 -2.97
N GLN A 775 -5.01 3.40 -3.31
CA GLN A 775 -3.74 2.90 -3.87
C GLN A 775 -2.77 2.34 -2.83
N SER A 776 -2.55 3.03 -1.70
CA SER A 776 -1.67 2.58 -0.61
C SER A 776 -2.40 2.63 0.73
N LEU A 777 -2.48 1.49 1.38
CA LEU A 777 -3.22 1.33 2.63
C LEU A 777 -2.54 2.05 3.80
N LEU A 778 -1.23 1.87 3.92
CA LEU A 778 -0.43 2.44 5.01
C LEU A 778 -0.37 3.96 4.93
N ASP A 779 -0.13 4.49 3.73
CA ASP A 779 0.01 5.93 3.52
C ASP A 779 -1.34 6.64 3.77
N TYR A 780 -2.45 6.05 3.31
CA TYR A 780 -3.79 6.57 3.55
C TYR A 780 -4.16 6.56 5.05
N PHE A 781 -3.84 5.46 5.75
CA PHE A 781 -4.06 5.36 7.19
C PHE A 781 -3.27 6.42 7.97
N ASN A 782 -1.97 6.56 7.68
CA ASN A 782 -1.12 7.53 8.37
C ASN A 782 -1.50 8.98 8.05
N THR A 783 -1.96 9.25 6.82
CA THR A 783 -2.50 10.57 6.45
C THR A 783 -3.71 10.92 7.30
N ILE A 784 -4.69 10.04 7.44
CA ILE A 784 -5.87 10.27 8.29
C ILE A 784 -5.48 10.42 9.75
N LEU A 785 -4.56 9.58 10.24
CA LEU A 785 -4.02 9.70 11.60
C LEU A 785 -3.43 11.10 11.84
N GLY A 786 -2.56 11.57 10.93
CA GLY A 786 -1.93 12.88 11.04
C GLY A 786 -2.92 14.04 10.99
N LEU A 787 -3.90 13.98 10.06
CA LEU A 787 -4.91 15.03 9.87
C LEU A 787 -5.82 15.23 11.09
N LEU A 788 -6.23 14.15 11.76
CA LEU A 788 -7.26 14.21 12.81
C LEU A 788 -6.71 14.21 14.24
N SER A 789 -5.55 13.61 14.49
CA SER A 789 -5.05 13.40 15.86
C SER A 789 -3.90 14.33 16.27
N GLY A 790 -3.15 14.88 15.32
CA GLY A 790 -1.92 15.64 15.61
C GLY A 790 -2.12 16.81 16.57
N ALA A 791 -3.13 17.63 16.32
CA ALA A 791 -3.40 18.82 17.13
C ALA A 791 -3.93 18.49 18.54
N ILE A 792 -4.58 17.32 18.74
CA ILE A 792 -5.01 16.87 20.07
C ILE A 792 -3.79 16.62 20.96
N GLY A 793 -2.75 15.96 20.41
CA GLY A 793 -1.49 15.78 21.14
C GLY A 793 -0.84 17.10 21.56
N GLY A 794 -0.95 18.14 20.71
CA GLY A 794 -0.53 19.51 21.02
C GLY A 794 -1.25 20.11 22.25
N LEU A 795 -2.57 19.87 22.40
CA LEU A 795 -3.33 20.34 23.57
C LEU A 795 -2.81 19.73 24.89
N PHE A 796 -2.51 18.45 24.93
CA PHE A 796 -1.94 17.82 26.12
C PHE A 796 -0.53 18.34 26.42
N LEU A 797 0.30 18.52 25.40
CA LEU A 797 1.64 19.08 25.54
C LEU A 797 1.57 20.52 26.12
N MET A 798 0.71 21.37 25.54
CA MET A 798 0.48 22.73 26.03
C MET A 798 -0.03 22.74 27.47
N GLY A 799 -0.98 21.86 27.78
CA GLY A 799 -1.60 21.78 29.09
C GLY A 799 -0.62 21.44 30.23
N ILE A 800 0.25 20.48 29.99
CA ILE A 800 1.19 19.95 31.00
C ILE A 800 2.41 20.86 31.16
N PHE A 801 3.02 21.32 30.06
CA PHE A 801 4.33 21.98 30.13
C PHE A 801 4.29 23.52 30.09
N PHE A 802 3.19 24.14 29.63
CA PHE A 802 3.13 25.59 29.43
C PHE A 802 2.04 26.25 30.30
N PRO A 803 2.36 26.62 31.55
CA PRO A 803 1.39 27.21 32.50
C PRO A 803 0.75 28.51 32.00
N ARG A 804 1.49 29.29 31.21
CA ARG A 804 1.04 30.59 30.67
C ARG A 804 -0.04 30.50 29.58
N ILE A 805 -0.19 29.31 28.93
CA ILE A 805 -1.16 29.17 27.85
C ILE A 805 -2.57 29.02 28.42
N GLY A 806 -3.42 30.01 28.15
CA GLY A 806 -4.84 29.99 28.50
C GLY A 806 -5.69 29.26 27.43
N SER A 807 -6.95 28.99 27.80
CA SER A 807 -7.89 28.22 26.95
C SER A 807 -8.11 28.80 25.54
N ARG A 808 -8.18 30.14 25.40
CA ARG A 808 -8.33 30.80 24.10
C ARG A 808 -7.12 30.59 23.20
N ALA A 809 -5.93 30.79 23.75
CA ALA A 809 -4.67 30.60 23.01
C ALA A 809 -4.49 29.13 22.57
N ALA A 810 -4.83 28.18 23.47
CA ALA A 810 -4.76 26.74 23.18
C ALA A 810 -5.71 26.34 22.04
N LEU A 811 -6.95 26.84 22.03
CA LEU A 811 -7.92 26.54 20.98
C LEU A 811 -7.49 27.11 19.61
N VAL A 812 -7.03 28.36 19.57
CA VAL A 812 -6.54 28.95 18.31
C VAL A 812 -5.30 28.18 17.83
N GLY A 813 -4.36 27.86 18.70
CA GLY A 813 -3.20 27.05 18.37
C GLY A 813 -3.61 25.69 17.78
N PHE A 814 -4.59 25.02 18.40
CA PHE A 814 -5.13 23.77 17.92
C PHE A 814 -5.68 23.88 16.47
N PHE A 815 -6.51 24.88 16.19
CA PHE A 815 -7.06 25.07 14.84
C PHE A 815 -5.98 25.42 13.80
N CYS A 816 -4.97 26.22 14.16
CA CYS A 816 -3.84 26.52 13.29
C CYS A 816 -2.99 25.28 12.99
N GLY A 817 -2.75 24.42 14.01
CA GLY A 817 -2.04 23.16 13.83
C GLY A 817 -2.79 22.19 12.92
N THR A 818 -4.12 22.09 13.06
CA THR A 818 -4.95 21.30 12.16
C THR A 818 -4.89 21.86 10.73
N ALA A 819 -5.08 23.17 10.56
CA ALA A 819 -5.04 23.81 9.25
C ALA A 819 -3.69 23.64 8.55
N SER A 820 -2.57 23.65 9.29
CA SER A 820 -1.23 23.42 8.71
C SER A 820 -1.08 22.04 8.09
N VAL A 821 -1.67 21.01 8.69
CA VAL A 821 -1.62 19.65 8.14
C VAL A 821 -2.48 19.53 6.89
N PHE A 822 -3.67 20.17 6.86
CA PHE A 822 -4.47 20.22 5.65
C PHE A 822 -3.71 20.94 4.52
N TYR A 823 -3.03 22.04 4.81
CA TYR A 823 -2.19 22.73 3.82
C TYR A 823 -1.06 21.81 3.32
N LEU A 824 -0.34 21.12 4.19
CA LEU A 824 0.72 20.20 3.78
C LEU A 824 0.19 19.08 2.88
N ASN A 825 -0.94 18.50 3.23
CA ASN A 825 -1.52 17.37 2.48
C ASN A 825 -2.02 17.76 1.09
N PHE A 826 -2.66 18.93 0.94
CA PHE A 826 -3.30 19.33 -0.33
C PHE A 826 -2.45 20.25 -1.20
N CYS A 827 -1.50 20.97 -0.62
CA CYS A 827 -0.73 22.00 -1.32
C CYS A 827 0.76 21.67 -1.46
N THR A 828 1.23 20.57 -0.84
CA THR A 828 2.66 20.18 -0.88
C THR A 828 2.81 18.68 -1.12
N GLN A 829 4.03 18.26 -1.43
CA GLN A 829 4.42 16.85 -1.54
C GLN A 829 5.13 16.34 -0.28
N ALA A 830 4.96 17.03 0.86
CA ALA A 830 5.62 16.64 2.11
C ALA A 830 5.20 15.23 2.58
N ASN A 831 6.16 14.49 3.10
CA ASN A 831 5.93 13.14 3.60
C ASN A 831 4.92 13.15 4.75
N PHE A 832 3.93 12.27 4.69
CA PHE A 832 2.86 12.15 5.69
C PHE A 832 3.37 11.91 7.12
N LEU A 833 4.55 11.32 7.29
CA LEU A 833 5.15 11.10 8.60
C LEU A 833 5.35 12.41 9.38
N LEU A 834 5.61 13.52 8.70
CA LEU A 834 5.82 14.82 9.32
C LEU A 834 4.53 15.52 9.78
N PHE A 835 3.34 15.05 9.35
CA PHE A 835 2.07 15.72 9.64
C PHE A 835 1.82 15.89 11.13
N GLY A 836 2.03 14.82 11.93
CA GLY A 836 1.90 14.87 13.37
C GLY A 836 2.89 15.86 14.02
N PHE A 837 4.15 15.85 13.59
CA PHE A 837 5.19 16.74 14.06
C PHE A 837 4.84 18.22 13.79
N VAL A 838 4.52 18.55 12.54
CA VAL A 838 4.17 19.91 12.16
C VAL A 838 2.92 20.39 12.89
N SER A 839 1.91 19.54 13.02
CA SER A 839 0.68 19.87 13.77
C SER A 839 0.97 20.24 15.21
N ILE A 840 1.78 19.47 15.93
CA ILE A 840 2.16 19.77 17.32
C ILE A 840 2.95 21.08 17.38
N VAL A 841 3.98 21.23 16.56
CA VAL A 841 4.88 22.40 16.56
C VAL A 841 4.09 23.67 16.28
N VAL A 842 3.29 23.69 15.23
CA VAL A 842 2.47 24.87 14.86
C VAL A 842 1.45 25.18 15.97
N SER A 843 0.76 24.16 16.49
CA SER A 843 -0.20 24.36 17.60
C SER A 843 0.45 25.02 18.80
N VAL A 844 1.61 24.50 19.22
CA VAL A 844 2.33 25.02 20.42
C VAL A 844 2.89 26.42 20.18
N LEU A 845 3.54 26.66 19.02
CA LEU A 845 4.15 27.95 18.71
C LEU A 845 3.09 29.06 18.61
N VAL A 846 1.99 28.80 17.91
CA VAL A 846 0.89 29.79 17.81
C VAL A 846 0.28 30.08 19.20
N ALA A 847 0.04 29.06 20.00
CA ALA A 847 -0.51 29.22 21.33
C ALA A 847 0.46 29.96 22.27
N LEU A 848 1.77 29.74 22.15
CA LEU A 848 2.80 30.47 22.91
C LEU A 848 2.81 31.95 22.53
N VAL A 849 2.80 32.27 21.24
CA VAL A 849 2.74 33.66 20.78
C VAL A 849 1.46 34.34 21.28
N LEU A 850 0.31 33.67 21.15
CA LEU A 850 -0.95 34.22 21.61
C LEU A 850 -1.05 34.33 23.14
N SER A 851 -0.32 33.51 23.89
CA SER A 851 -0.28 33.59 25.35
C SER A 851 0.38 34.89 25.87
N ILE A 852 1.12 35.60 25.02
CA ILE A 852 1.64 36.94 25.33
C ILE A 852 0.49 37.94 25.44
N PHE A 853 -0.52 37.82 24.58
CA PHE A 853 -1.69 38.71 24.55
C PHE A 853 -2.85 38.22 25.44
N TRP A 854 -2.96 36.87 25.61
CA TRP A 854 -4.00 36.19 26.38
C TRP A 854 -3.37 35.25 27.43
N PRO A 855 -2.63 35.77 28.41
CA PRO A 855 -1.99 34.91 29.41
C PRO A 855 -3.02 34.26 30.33
N GLN A 856 -2.73 33.09 30.84
CA GLN A 856 -3.47 32.49 31.94
C GLN A 856 -3.18 33.29 33.21
N LYS A 857 -4.22 33.87 33.85
CA LYS A 857 -4.06 34.74 35.01
C LYS A 857 -4.06 33.97 36.34
N ASP A 858 -4.75 32.85 36.42
CA ASP A 858 -4.92 32.09 37.62
C ASP A 858 -3.89 30.95 37.73
N GLU A 859 -3.26 30.82 38.87
CA GLU A 859 -2.46 29.67 39.21
C GLU A 859 -3.35 28.41 39.24
N GLN A 860 -2.89 27.37 38.59
CA GLN A 860 -3.60 26.09 38.51
C GLN A 860 -2.78 25.03 39.22
N PRO A 861 -2.90 24.91 40.56
CA PRO A 861 -2.11 23.99 41.36
C PRO A 861 -2.44 22.54 40.99
N GLY A 862 -1.41 21.73 40.81
CA GLY A 862 -1.54 20.32 40.45
C GLY A 862 -1.95 20.00 39.03
N LEU A 863 -2.13 20.99 38.12
CA LEU A 863 -2.56 20.79 36.75
C LEU A 863 -1.46 21.01 35.70
N THR A 864 -0.26 21.44 36.10
CA THR A 864 0.91 21.58 35.23
C THR A 864 2.10 20.85 35.85
N TRP A 865 3.12 20.55 35.04
CA TRP A 865 4.33 19.91 35.56
C TRP A 865 5.00 20.69 36.68
N GLN A 866 5.00 21.99 36.59
CA GLN A 866 5.61 22.88 37.64
C GLN A 866 4.85 22.85 38.95
N THR A 867 3.55 22.58 38.94
CA THR A 867 2.67 22.56 40.09
C THR A 867 2.23 21.17 40.51
N LEU A 868 2.86 20.11 39.95
CA LEU A 868 2.42 18.73 40.16
C LEU A 868 2.37 18.33 41.64
N GLU A 869 3.30 18.82 42.47
CA GLU A 869 3.36 18.52 43.92
C GLU A 869 2.37 19.33 44.76
N SER A 870 1.79 20.39 44.20
CA SER A 870 0.78 21.20 44.88
C SER A 870 -0.53 20.42 45.06
N PRO A 871 -1.30 20.67 46.17
CA PRO A 871 -2.61 20.04 46.32
C PRO A 871 -3.54 20.42 45.17
N LEU A 872 -4.36 19.46 44.75
CA LEU A 872 -5.34 19.71 43.70
C LEU A 872 -6.33 20.79 44.14
N PRO A 873 -6.79 21.68 43.23
CA PRO A 873 -7.83 22.63 43.60
C PRO A 873 -9.08 21.85 44.03
N THR A 874 -9.54 22.11 45.24
CA THR A 874 -10.86 21.71 45.69
C THR A 874 -11.87 22.29 44.70
N SER A 875 -12.94 21.55 44.35
CA SER A 875 -13.97 21.96 43.43
C SER A 875 -14.29 23.45 43.54
N PRO A 876 -14.51 24.18 42.45
CA PRO A 876 -14.75 25.61 42.49
C PRO A 876 -15.88 25.90 43.50
N LYS A 877 -15.55 26.73 44.50
CA LYS A 877 -16.55 27.34 45.35
C LYS A 877 -17.56 27.99 44.41
N GLY A 878 -18.82 27.63 44.60
CA GLY A 878 -19.89 28.22 43.83
C GLY A 878 -19.73 29.74 43.82
N GLU A 879 -19.80 30.29 42.64
CA GLU A 879 -19.98 31.75 42.53
C GLU A 879 -21.24 32.11 43.32
N GLU A 880 -21.08 32.99 44.34
CA GLU A 880 -22.15 33.75 44.95
C GLU A 880 -22.80 34.65 43.92
#